data_889aa80c094bdeb9aca191cfd596dc94
#
_entry.id   889aa80c094bdeb9aca191cfd596dc94
#
_cell.length_a   1.000
_cell.length_b   1.000
_cell.length_c   1.000
_cell.angle_alpha   90.00
_cell.angle_beta   90.00
_cell.angle_gamma   90.00
#
_symmetry.space_group_name_H-M   'P 1'
#
loop_
_entity.id
_entity.type
_entity.pdbx_description
1 polymer ?
#
loop_
_entity_poly.entity_id
_entity_poly.type
_entity_poly.pdbx_seq_one_letter_code
_entity_poly.pdbx_strand_id
1 'polypeptide(L)'
;DTPFVRRIRGNVITLITPVLEVDGREKQVDTYYFNKRRAPGDTLLPLVYWGRYVAHDNNRDGIGQYLRLTQAVTNTTLQWHPTVVHDLHETQAYLYVSTGTGPYNPELDPIVAREWWMLADNDVRELTKRGVPGVSTYAYYDGWMPNYMFFIAHTHNAIGRFYEVQGYGPDPYTVRPAREAMSREWFRPMPPVPQMKWGPRNSVNIQQSALLFALQHVAEHRETYLDNYWLKNKRSVEKGRIGPTFAWLIPADQRRKADAADAVNDLRRQGLEVSVAQSSFRAGELTVSPGDYVIRADQPFRTLAAMYFAIQQFPSGGPRPYDDTGWSFQLLRDVSVIPVDDPGILKAPLTALTRDARAPGGIVDGAGPFLVVEDTADTHLATFRFRNAAVAMTAAEQDFEIPTPAGPRRLRAGSIIIPNADRRILAPQLEAMGLSAWPLTSAPRVAVHDLDVPRIGYVHSWTRMQDEGWWRAAFDAYGIPYIYFAHQKLKEGDLRTKYDVIVFPNVGGTTSSQVNGLAVSGSAPLPYKRTAQTPNLSSLDSSDDIRGGMGPEGLQELAKFVRQGGTLLTEGSTASLLPAYGITTGILAEEPAAEQVHGAILRGVFADRTSPIAYGYDRVDLPVYFNHTPLLTVDSRPEREGAARPRVVMRLPSDPGDILLSGGLADGLRLSSRALVVDEPLGSGHVLLYALRPFWRWQTHGAYPLVFNALLHWNDLGAGQ
;
A
#
# COMPACT_ATOMS: atom_id res chain seq x y z
N ASP A 1 41.39 -14.23 -15.61
CA ASP A 1 41.20 -14.26 -14.13
C ASP A 1 42.36 -13.58 -13.40
N THR A 2 42.19 -12.33 -13.01
CA THR A 2 43.15 -11.64 -12.14
C THR A 2 43.10 -12.21 -10.71
N PRO A 3 44.15 -12.05 -9.88
CA PRO A 3 44.09 -12.44 -8.47
C PRO A 3 42.90 -11.86 -7.71
N PHE A 4 42.48 -10.63 -8.06
CA PHE A 4 41.30 -9.95 -7.54
C PHE A 4 40.02 -10.74 -7.81
N VAL A 5 39.77 -11.10 -9.07
CA VAL A 5 38.55 -11.86 -9.48
C VAL A 5 38.58 -13.29 -8.90
N ARG A 6 39.73 -13.95 -8.87
CA ARG A 6 39.87 -15.29 -8.26
C ARG A 6 39.53 -15.27 -6.77
N ARG A 7 39.92 -14.24 -6.04
CA ARG A 7 39.59 -14.10 -4.62
C ARG A 7 38.09 -14.00 -4.40
N ILE A 8 37.38 -13.19 -5.20
CA ILE A 8 35.93 -13.06 -5.11
C ILE A 8 35.26 -14.41 -5.42
N ARG A 9 35.55 -15.01 -6.57
CA ARG A 9 34.94 -16.26 -7.02
C ARG A 9 35.22 -17.45 -6.11
N GLY A 10 36.33 -17.48 -5.45
CA GLY A 10 36.70 -18.56 -4.51
C GLY A 10 36.07 -18.44 -3.13
N ASN A 11 35.46 -17.29 -2.79
CA ASN A 11 35.00 -17.01 -1.43
C ASN A 11 33.56 -16.48 -1.35
N VAL A 12 32.95 -16.12 -2.47
CA VAL A 12 31.60 -15.57 -2.51
C VAL A 12 30.78 -16.25 -3.61
N ILE A 13 29.63 -16.78 -3.25
CA ILE A 13 28.55 -17.15 -4.20
C ILE A 13 27.80 -15.87 -4.52
N THR A 14 27.88 -15.44 -5.77
CA THR A 14 27.23 -14.21 -6.23
C THR A 14 26.01 -14.53 -7.06
N LEU A 15 24.82 -14.19 -6.55
CA LEU A 15 23.58 -14.25 -7.31
C LEU A 15 23.39 -12.90 -8.01
N ILE A 16 23.10 -12.92 -9.29
CA ILE A 16 22.93 -11.69 -10.07
C ILE A 16 21.55 -11.71 -10.74
N THR A 17 20.73 -10.73 -10.40
CA THR A 17 19.51 -10.37 -11.13
C THR A 17 19.84 -9.17 -12.02
N PRO A 18 20.09 -9.37 -13.33
CA PRO A 18 20.58 -8.29 -14.20
C PRO A 18 19.60 -7.13 -14.33
N VAL A 19 18.31 -7.43 -14.29
CA VAL A 19 17.21 -6.47 -14.35
C VAL A 19 16.10 -6.99 -13.46
N LEU A 20 15.80 -6.26 -12.39
CA LEU A 20 14.73 -6.64 -11.47
C LEU A 20 13.36 -6.24 -12.05
N GLU A 21 13.21 -5.00 -12.51
CA GLU A 21 12.00 -4.46 -13.15
C GLU A 21 12.08 -4.61 -14.68
N VAL A 22 11.84 -5.85 -15.17
CA VAL A 22 12.02 -6.20 -16.60
C VAL A 22 11.08 -5.41 -17.49
N ASP A 23 9.80 -5.34 -17.14
CA ASP A 23 8.78 -4.65 -17.94
C ASP A 23 9.05 -3.15 -18.03
N GLY A 24 9.40 -2.53 -16.91
CA GLY A 24 9.73 -1.10 -16.84
C GLY A 24 11.00 -0.78 -17.63
N ARG A 25 12.00 -1.66 -17.56
CA ARG A 25 13.25 -1.49 -18.28
C ARG A 25 13.05 -1.48 -19.80
N GLU A 26 12.26 -2.38 -20.36
CA GLU A 26 11.96 -2.41 -21.80
C GLU A 26 11.18 -1.14 -22.23
N LYS A 27 10.22 -0.71 -21.45
CA LYS A 27 9.50 0.55 -21.70
C LYS A 27 10.40 1.78 -21.58
N GLN A 28 11.35 1.76 -20.64
CA GLN A 28 12.34 2.83 -20.49
C GLN A 28 13.26 2.92 -21.73
N VAL A 29 13.64 1.79 -22.30
CA VAL A 29 14.41 1.76 -23.56
C VAL A 29 13.61 2.37 -24.70
N ASP A 30 12.34 2.01 -24.83
CA ASP A 30 11.45 2.58 -25.84
C ASP A 30 11.34 4.11 -25.69
N THR A 31 11.05 4.61 -24.48
CA THR A 31 10.93 6.03 -24.20
C THR A 31 12.26 6.77 -24.42
N TYR A 32 13.38 6.17 -24.05
CA TYR A 32 14.70 6.75 -24.25
C TYR A 32 15.00 6.99 -25.75
N TYR A 33 14.85 5.96 -26.59
CA TYR A 33 15.10 6.07 -28.01
C TYR A 33 14.05 6.93 -28.74
N PHE A 34 12.81 6.93 -28.27
CA PHE A 34 11.79 7.83 -28.78
C PHE A 34 12.18 9.29 -28.50
N ASN A 35 12.52 9.62 -27.26
CA ASN A 35 12.89 10.97 -26.83
C ASN A 35 14.16 11.48 -27.51
N LYS A 36 15.11 10.61 -27.81
CA LYS A 36 16.34 10.95 -28.51
C LYS A 36 16.12 11.51 -29.93
N ARG A 37 14.96 11.27 -30.50
CA ARG A 37 14.58 11.74 -31.85
C ARG A 37 13.71 12.99 -31.84
N ARG A 38 13.29 13.45 -30.65
CA ARG A 38 12.45 14.63 -30.51
C ARG A 38 13.27 15.92 -30.69
N ALA A 39 12.60 16.96 -31.16
CA ALA A 39 13.24 18.26 -31.31
C ALA A 39 13.50 18.91 -29.93
N PRO A 40 14.55 19.72 -29.79
CA PRO A 40 14.76 20.49 -28.57
C PRO A 40 13.54 21.35 -28.25
N GLY A 41 13.07 21.25 -26.96
CA GLY A 41 11.90 21.98 -26.48
C GLY A 41 10.58 21.22 -26.58
N ASP A 42 10.53 20.11 -27.29
CA ASP A 42 9.35 19.24 -27.28
C ASP A 42 9.15 18.56 -25.90
N THR A 43 7.89 18.32 -25.54
CA THR A 43 7.57 17.49 -24.37
C THR A 43 8.14 16.09 -24.55
N LEU A 44 8.89 15.60 -23.58
CA LEU A 44 9.45 14.25 -23.59
C LEU A 44 8.41 13.22 -23.15
N LEU A 45 8.46 12.04 -23.74
CA LEU A 45 7.62 10.91 -23.39
C LEU A 45 8.06 10.35 -22.02
N PRO A 46 7.21 10.41 -20.97
CA PRO A 46 7.56 9.89 -19.66
C PRO A 46 7.46 8.36 -19.64
N LEU A 47 8.17 7.73 -18.69
CA LEU A 47 7.93 6.35 -18.34
C LEU A 47 6.67 6.28 -17.45
N VAL A 48 5.49 6.08 -18.08
CA VAL A 48 4.20 6.10 -17.38
C VAL A 48 3.99 4.82 -16.57
N TYR A 49 4.10 3.67 -17.22
CA TYR A 49 3.91 2.36 -16.57
C TYR A 49 5.24 1.64 -16.44
N TRP A 50 5.65 1.34 -15.21
CA TRP A 50 6.81 0.47 -14.97
C TRP A 50 6.38 -0.99 -15.08
N GLY A 51 5.57 -1.48 -14.15
CA GLY A 51 4.94 -2.79 -14.21
C GLY A 51 3.45 -2.72 -14.56
N ARG A 52 2.70 -3.72 -14.12
CA ARG A 52 1.25 -3.80 -14.34
C ARG A 52 0.47 -2.81 -13.48
N TYR A 53 0.89 -2.57 -12.25
CA TYR A 53 0.12 -1.77 -11.28
C TYR A 53 0.81 -0.47 -10.94
N VAL A 54 1.89 -0.52 -10.22
CA VAL A 54 2.55 0.64 -9.62
C VAL A 54 3.81 1.03 -10.39
N ALA A 55 4.24 2.29 -10.24
CA ALA A 55 5.51 2.77 -10.76
C ALA A 55 6.63 2.48 -9.75
N HIS A 56 7.21 3.52 -9.16
CA HIS A 56 8.30 3.39 -8.18
C HIS A 56 7.90 2.59 -6.92
N ASP A 57 6.61 2.50 -6.60
CA ASP A 57 6.10 1.72 -5.46
C ASP A 57 6.24 0.19 -5.63
N ASN A 58 6.76 -0.30 -6.75
CA ASN A 58 7.24 -1.69 -6.83
C ASN A 58 8.33 -1.96 -5.79
N ASN A 59 9.09 -0.93 -5.37
CA ASN A 59 10.03 -0.97 -4.25
C ASN A 59 9.42 -0.52 -2.91
N ARG A 60 8.12 -0.73 -2.69
CA ARG A 60 7.39 -0.43 -1.46
C ARG A 60 6.44 -1.56 -1.04
N ASP A 61 6.62 -2.74 -1.62
CA ASP A 61 5.77 -3.91 -1.39
C ASP A 61 6.36 -4.92 -0.39
N GLY A 62 7.41 -4.53 0.34
CA GLY A 62 8.11 -5.42 1.28
C GLY A 62 7.20 -5.97 2.39
N ILE A 63 6.22 -5.18 2.88
CA ILE A 63 5.21 -5.63 3.85
C ILE A 63 4.05 -6.34 3.15
N GLY A 64 3.55 -5.77 2.06
CA GLY A 64 2.37 -6.24 1.34
C GLY A 64 2.56 -7.59 0.64
N GLN A 65 3.73 -7.80 0.04
CA GLN A 65 4.07 -9.02 -0.70
C GLN A 65 3.07 -9.40 -1.81
N TYR A 66 2.43 -8.40 -2.39
CA TYR A 66 1.43 -8.63 -3.45
C TYR A 66 2.07 -8.81 -4.82
N LEU A 67 3.09 -8.00 -5.15
CA LEU A 67 3.72 -8.02 -6.45
C LEU A 67 4.60 -9.26 -6.63
N ARG A 68 4.51 -9.90 -7.79
CA ARG A 68 5.33 -11.07 -8.12
C ARG A 68 6.83 -10.80 -8.06
N LEU A 69 7.22 -9.57 -8.38
CA LEU A 69 8.59 -9.09 -8.24
C LEU A 69 9.10 -9.22 -6.80
N THR A 70 8.34 -8.69 -5.84
CA THR A 70 8.67 -8.77 -4.41
C THR A 70 8.69 -10.21 -3.93
N GLN A 71 7.70 -11.01 -4.33
CA GLN A 71 7.63 -12.44 -4.00
C GLN A 71 8.86 -13.19 -4.53
N ALA A 72 9.35 -12.87 -5.73
CA ALA A 72 10.55 -13.49 -6.29
C ALA A 72 11.80 -13.15 -5.46
N VAL A 73 11.95 -11.89 -5.01
CA VAL A 73 13.04 -11.48 -4.11
C VAL A 73 12.97 -12.19 -2.77
N THR A 74 11.79 -12.23 -2.17
CA THR A 74 11.56 -12.93 -0.89
C THR A 74 11.84 -14.43 -1.02
N ASN A 75 11.33 -15.09 -2.05
CA ASN A 75 11.59 -16.53 -2.29
C ASN A 75 13.08 -16.81 -2.51
N THR A 76 13.78 -15.93 -3.24
CA THR A 76 15.24 -16.06 -3.41
C THR A 76 15.96 -15.92 -2.08
N THR A 77 15.55 -14.95 -1.25
CA THR A 77 16.10 -14.75 0.09
C THR A 77 15.87 -15.97 0.99
N LEU A 78 14.67 -16.52 0.97
CA LEU A 78 14.32 -17.72 1.76
C LEU A 78 15.00 -18.99 1.27
N GLN A 79 15.30 -19.09 -0.02
CA GLN A 79 15.97 -20.25 -0.60
C GLN A 79 17.49 -20.23 -0.39
N TRP A 80 18.10 -19.07 -0.52
CA TRP A 80 19.57 -18.95 -0.54
C TRP A 80 20.17 -18.42 0.76
N HIS A 81 19.37 -17.80 1.63
CA HIS A 81 19.82 -17.17 2.87
C HIS A 81 21.06 -16.27 2.67
N PRO A 82 21.02 -15.30 1.74
CA PRO A 82 22.17 -14.47 1.46
C PRO A 82 22.57 -13.67 2.69
N THR A 83 23.88 -13.53 2.94
CA THR A 83 24.39 -12.67 4.01
C THR A 83 24.28 -11.19 3.68
N VAL A 84 24.34 -10.85 2.38
CA VAL A 84 24.22 -9.49 1.85
C VAL A 84 23.29 -9.48 0.65
N VAL A 85 22.35 -8.57 0.63
CA VAL A 85 21.50 -8.24 -0.53
C VAL A 85 21.82 -6.81 -0.95
N HIS A 86 22.02 -6.60 -2.24
CA HIS A 86 22.41 -5.32 -2.80
C HIS A 86 21.45 -4.90 -3.91
N ASP A 87 20.89 -3.70 -3.79
CA ASP A 87 19.96 -3.11 -4.73
C ASP A 87 20.59 -1.91 -5.46
N LEU A 88 20.23 -1.67 -6.71
CA LEU A 88 20.80 -0.61 -7.53
C LEU A 88 19.72 0.35 -8.00
N HIS A 89 19.88 1.63 -7.66
CA HIS A 89 18.90 2.67 -7.91
C HIS A 89 19.48 3.88 -8.65
N GLU A 90 18.58 4.78 -9.02
CA GLU A 90 18.85 6.09 -9.62
C GLU A 90 18.12 7.21 -8.88
N THR A 91 18.83 8.27 -8.54
CA THR A 91 18.30 9.51 -7.99
C THR A 91 19.13 10.72 -8.44
N GLN A 92 19.47 11.64 -7.56
CA GLN A 92 20.25 12.85 -7.86
C GLN A 92 21.67 12.83 -7.28
N ALA A 93 22.17 11.69 -6.83
CA ALA A 93 23.51 11.51 -6.31
C ALA A 93 24.47 11.02 -7.39
N TYR A 94 25.76 11.36 -7.29
CA TYR A 94 26.78 10.77 -8.17
C TYR A 94 27.02 9.31 -7.85
N LEU A 95 27.29 9.02 -6.60
CA LEU A 95 27.15 7.72 -5.99
C LEU A 95 26.85 7.92 -4.51
N TYR A 96 25.65 7.64 -4.11
CA TYR A 96 25.26 7.48 -2.73
C TYR A 96 25.37 6.00 -2.37
N VAL A 97 26.10 5.74 -1.27
CA VAL A 97 26.25 4.40 -0.72
C VAL A 97 25.46 4.37 0.59
N SER A 98 24.39 3.59 0.63
CA SER A 98 23.47 3.61 1.76
C SER A 98 24.10 3.10 3.06
N THR A 99 23.82 3.81 4.15
CA THR A 99 24.11 3.40 5.54
C THR A 99 22.89 3.50 6.42
N GLY A 100 21.86 4.22 5.95
CA GLY A 100 20.86 4.84 6.80
C GLY A 100 21.46 5.94 7.69
N THR A 101 20.69 7.01 7.90
CA THR A 101 21.12 8.12 8.77
C THR A 101 20.60 8.00 10.19
N GLY A 102 19.67 7.04 10.42
CA GLY A 102 18.84 6.98 11.61
C GLY A 102 17.66 7.97 11.55
N PRO A 103 16.68 7.78 12.41
CA PRO A 103 16.63 6.68 13.37
C PRO A 103 16.52 5.31 12.68
N TYR A 104 17.23 4.33 13.24
CA TYR A 104 17.02 2.93 12.84
C TYR A 104 15.83 2.35 13.58
N ASN A 105 15.13 1.42 12.94
CA ASN A 105 14.06 0.70 13.62
C ASN A 105 14.62 -0.07 14.83
N PRO A 106 14.02 0.06 16.03
CA PRO A 106 14.56 -0.53 17.26
C PRO A 106 14.57 -2.07 17.28
N GLU A 107 13.81 -2.74 16.40
CA GLU A 107 13.79 -4.20 16.30
C GLU A 107 14.98 -4.76 15.49
N LEU A 108 15.68 -3.93 14.73
CA LEU A 108 16.89 -4.37 14.02
C LEU A 108 18.00 -4.77 14.99
N ASP A 109 18.67 -5.90 14.71
CA ASP A 109 19.88 -6.24 15.46
C ASP A 109 20.96 -5.17 15.20
N PRO A 110 21.59 -4.61 16.25
CA PRO A 110 22.62 -3.57 16.10
C PRO A 110 23.79 -3.96 15.18
N ILE A 111 24.07 -5.26 15.03
CA ILE A 111 25.09 -5.76 14.10
C ILE A 111 24.73 -5.37 12.66
N VAL A 112 23.45 -5.45 12.27
CA VAL A 112 22.99 -5.07 10.91
C VAL A 112 23.41 -3.64 10.58
N ALA A 113 23.16 -2.69 11.48
CA ALA A 113 23.51 -1.28 11.26
C ALA A 113 25.02 -1.10 11.13
N ARG A 114 25.83 -1.83 11.91
CA ARG A 114 27.30 -1.73 11.87
C ARG A 114 27.89 -2.38 10.62
N GLU A 115 27.41 -3.51 10.20
CA GLU A 115 27.82 -4.17 8.96
C GLU A 115 27.43 -3.34 7.73
N TRP A 116 26.28 -2.72 7.75
CA TRP A 116 25.82 -1.79 6.71
C TRP A 116 26.78 -0.61 6.56
N TRP A 117 27.17 0.00 7.69
CA TRP A 117 28.16 1.05 7.76
C TRP A 117 29.54 0.61 7.24
N MET A 118 29.98 -0.57 7.65
CA MET A 118 31.27 -1.12 7.28
C MET A 118 31.42 -1.31 5.78
N LEU A 119 30.37 -1.83 5.12
CA LEU A 119 30.33 -1.97 3.67
C LEU A 119 30.32 -0.62 2.96
N ALA A 120 29.57 0.35 3.45
CA ALA A 120 29.52 1.68 2.87
C ALA A 120 30.86 2.42 2.99
N ASP A 121 31.48 2.39 4.17
CA ASP A 121 32.81 2.99 4.39
C ASP A 121 33.86 2.38 3.48
N ASN A 122 33.85 1.04 3.32
CA ASN A 122 34.76 0.38 2.38
C ASN A 122 34.63 0.92 0.96
N ASP A 123 33.40 1.09 0.44
CA ASP A 123 33.18 1.56 -0.92
C ASP A 123 33.60 3.01 -1.09
N VAL A 124 33.24 3.87 -0.12
CA VAL A 124 33.70 5.28 -0.11
C VAL A 124 35.25 5.36 -0.09
N ARG A 125 35.89 4.60 0.78
CA ARG A 125 37.33 4.57 0.91
C ARG A 125 38.04 4.09 -0.35
N GLU A 126 37.61 2.96 -0.91
CA GLU A 126 38.26 2.35 -2.07
C GLU A 126 38.07 3.19 -3.36
N LEU A 127 36.95 3.84 -3.52
CA LEU A 127 36.72 4.76 -4.65
C LEU A 127 37.49 6.09 -4.47
N THR A 128 37.46 6.67 -3.28
CA THR A 128 38.20 7.89 -2.97
C THR A 128 39.71 7.69 -3.17
N LYS A 129 40.27 6.57 -2.69
CA LYS A 129 41.68 6.19 -2.89
C LYS A 129 42.08 6.15 -4.37
N ARG A 130 41.15 5.89 -5.27
CA ARG A 130 41.36 5.86 -6.73
C ARG A 130 41.01 7.17 -7.41
N GLY A 131 40.77 8.22 -6.63
CA GLY A 131 40.48 9.56 -7.14
C GLY A 131 39.04 9.69 -7.74
N VAL A 132 38.12 8.76 -7.43
CA VAL A 132 36.73 8.87 -7.86
C VAL A 132 36.02 9.93 -7.02
N PRO A 133 35.54 11.04 -7.63
CA PRO A 133 34.85 12.09 -6.90
C PRO A 133 33.38 11.74 -6.66
N GLY A 134 32.73 12.42 -5.73
CA GLY A 134 31.28 12.43 -5.61
C GLY A 134 30.66 11.23 -4.87
N VAL A 135 31.48 10.40 -4.22
CA VAL A 135 30.98 9.27 -3.41
C VAL A 135 30.59 9.76 -2.03
N SER A 136 29.37 9.47 -1.60
CA SER A 136 28.82 9.92 -0.32
C SER A 136 27.93 8.85 0.33
N THR A 137 27.66 9.02 1.63
CA THR A 137 26.96 7.99 2.41
C THR A 137 25.94 8.51 3.40
N TYR A 138 25.64 9.78 3.48
CA TYR A 138 24.77 10.31 4.54
C TYR A 138 23.67 11.22 4.00
N ALA A 139 22.63 11.43 4.82
CA ALA A 139 21.58 12.42 4.65
C ALA A 139 20.60 12.17 3.51
N TYR A 140 20.33 10.92 3.19
CA TYR A 140 19.35 10.59 2.16
C TYR A 140 18.26 9.64 2.69
N TYR A 141 18.65 8.52 3.29
CA TYR A 141 17.75 7.47 3.75
C TYR A 141 17.93 7.23 5.27
N ASP A 142 16.86 7.00 6.01
CA ASP A 142 16.94 6.69 7.43
C ASP A 142 17.25 5.21 7.71
N GLY A 143 16.42 4.34 7.90
CA GLY A 143 16.56 2.92 8.27
C GLY A 143 15.39 2.49 9.11
N TRP A 144 14.28 3.22 8.98
CA TRP A 144 13.09 3.02 9.79
C TRP A 144 12.09 2.05 9.12
N MET A 145 11.66 2.37 7.91
CA MET A 145 10.58 1.69 7.20
C MET A 145 11.03 0.37 6.56
N PRO A 146 10.40 -0.78 6.84
CA PRO A 146 10.81 -2.09 6.31
C PRO A 146 10.17 -2.45 4.95
N ASN A 147 9.77 -1.48 4.16
CA ASN A 147 8.93 -1.71 2.98
C ASN A 147 9.71 -1.87 1.67
N TYR A 148 11.03 -1.71 1.71
CA TYR A 148 11.91 -1.77 0.53
C TYR A 148 12.37 -3.19 0.25
N MET A 149 12.70 -3.50 -1.01
CA MET A 149 13.19 -4.82 -1.38
C MET A 149 14.50 -5.18 -0.69
N PHE A 150 15.46 -4.25 -0.60
CA PHE A 150 16.70 -4.52 0.13
C PHE A 150 16.46 -4.74 1.64
N PHE A 151 15.40 -4.14 2.20
CA PHE A 151 15.08 -4.27 3.62
C PHE A 151 14.56 -5.68 3.99
N ILE A 152 14.07 -6.45 3.00
CA ILE A 152 13.75 -7.87 3.20
C ILE A 152 14.96 -8.60 3.82
N ALA A 153 16.18 -8.26 3.40
CA ALA A 153 17.38 -8.80 4.01
C ALA A 153 17.47 -8.46 5.50
N HIS A 154 17.23 -7.22 5.89
CA HIS A 154 17.30 -6.78 7.29
C HIS A 154 16.29 -7.51 8.19
N THR A 155 15.06 -7.72 7.71
CA THR A 155 14.04 -8.47 8.46
C THR A 155 14.35 -9.96 8.57
N HIS A 156 15.25 -10.49 7.70
CA HIS A 156 15.74 -11.86 7.67
C HIS A 156 17.18 -12.01 8.19
N ASN A 157 17.62 -11.09 9.06
CA ASN A 157 18.94 -11.08 9.72
C ASN A 157 20.14 -10.97 8.78
N ALA A 158 19.94 -10.67 7.50
CA ALA A 158 20.97 -10.37 6.52
C ALA A 158 21.23 -8.85 6.45
N ILE A 159 22.15 -8.43 5.61
CA ILE A 159 22.46 -7.03 5.37
C ILE A 159 21.82 -6.62 4.05
N GLY A 160 20.87 -5.70 4.12
CA GLY A 160 20.35 -5.03 2.93
C GLY A 160 21.09 -3.72 2.68
N ARG A 161 21.40 -3.42 1.44
CA ARG A 161 22.04 -2.16 1.07
C ARG A 161 21.67 -1.76 -0.35
N PHE A 162 21.88 -0.49 -0.67
CA PHE A 162 21.65 0.00 -2.02
C PHE A 162 22.61 1.13 -2.39
N TYR A 163 22.76 1.33 -3.71
CA TYR A 163 23.39 2.51 -4.28
C TYR A 163 22.33 3.38 -4.98
N GLU A 164 22.60 4.68 -4.97
CA GLU A 164 21.91 5.64 -5.82
C GLU A 164 22.92 6.37 -6.70
N VAL A 165 22.61 6.46 -7.98
CA VAL A 165 23.41 7.23 -8.93
C VAL A 165 22.58 8.29 -9.61
N GLN A 166 23.25 9.27 -10.22
CA GLN A 166 22.62 10.31 -11.01
C GLN A 166 21.79 9.70 -12.16
N GLY A 167 20.53 10.11 -12.27
CA GLY A 167 19.70 9.77 -13.41
C GLY A 167 20.26 10.27 -14.74
N TYR A 168 19.71 9.81 -15.83
CA TYR A 168 20.15 10.20 -17.18
C TYR A 168 18.96 10.55 -18.09
N GLY A 169 19.21 11.40 -19.07
CA GLY A 169 18.25 11.74 -20.13
C GLY A 169 18.65 11.13 -21.47
N PRO A 170 17.89 11.46 -22.54
CA PRO A 170 18.19 10.99 -23.90
C PRO A 170 19.57 11.46 -24.42
N ASP A 171 20.05 12.59 -23.92
CA ASP A 171 21.38 13.12 -24.20
C ASP A 171 22.17 13.34 -22.91
N PRO A 172 23.52 13.19 -22.95
CA PRO A 172 24.35 13.55 -21.82
C PRO A 172 24.15 15.02 -21.43
N TYR A 173 23.97 15.28 -20.15
CA TYR A 173 23.75 16.63 -19.64
C TYR A 173 24.87 17.02 -18.64
N THR A 174 24.97 18.32 -18.38
CA THR A 174 25.96 18.81 -17.44
C THR A 174 25.40 18.81 -16.02
N VAL A 175 25.99 17.99 -15.15
CA VAL A 175 25.70 17.99 -13.72
C VAL A 175 26.61 18.98 -13.03
N ARG A 176 26.05 19.73 -12.08
CA ARG A 176 26.78 20.65 -11.20
C ARG A 176 26.57 20.20 -9.76
N PRO A 177 27.61 20.18 -8.95
CA PRO A 177 27.45 19.81 -7.55
C PRO A 177 26.56 20.80 -6.81
N ALA A 178 25.69 20.33 -5.95
CA ALA A 178 24.98 21.18 -5.01
C ALA A 178 25.98 21.82 -4.03
N ARG A 179 25.69 23.04 -3.58
CA ARG A 179 26.58 23.77 -2.66
C ARG A 179 26.85 22.98 -1.39
N GLU A 180 25.84 22.31 -0.88
CA GLU A 180 25.91 21.48 0.32
C GLU A 180 26.83 20.27 0.14
N ALA A 181 26.91 19.70 -1.07
CA ALA A 181 27.79 18.59 -1.40
C ALA A 181 29.29 19.00 -1.44
N MET A 182 29.58 20.29 -1.38
CA MET A 182 30.96 20.80 -1.37
C MET A 182 31.53 21.04 0.06
N SER A 183 30.74 20.83 1.11
CA SER A 183 31.22 20.89 2.48
C SER A 183 32.18 19.73 2.74
N ARG A 184 33.15 19.95 3.65
CA ARG A 184 34.18 18.95 4.01
C ARG A 184 33.81 18.15 5.27
N GLU A 185 32.58 17.66 5.30
CA GLU A 185 32.08 16.80 6.35
C GLU A 185 32.37 15.33 6.01
N TRP A 186 32.55 14.48 7.00
CA TRP A 186 32.98 13.09 6.83
C TRP A 186 32.01 12.26 5.90
N PHE A 187 30.76 12.66 5.85
CA PHE A 187 29.71 11.98 5.05
C PHE A 187 29.53 12.60 3.65
N ARG A 188 30.18 13.71 3.36
CA ARG A 188 30.13 14.39 2.05
C ARG A 188 31.24 13.89 1.13
N PRO A 189 31.04 14.05 -0.19
CA PRO A 189 32.07 13.64 -1.14
C PRO A 189 33.38 14.42 -0.95
N MET A 190 34.48 13.69 -0.82
CA MET A 190 35.84 14.23 -0.78
C MET A 190 36.76 13.42 -1.71
N PRO A 191 37.11 13.92 -2.92
CA PRO A 191 36.80 15.26 -3.44
C PRO A 191 35.35 15.40 -3.84
N PRO A 192 34.81 16.65 -3.78
CA PRO A 192 33.51 16.95 -4.34
C PRO A 192 33.55 16.78 -5.87
N VAL A 193 32.40 16.54 -6.46
CA VAL A 193 32.30 16.36 -7.89
C VAL A 193 32.61 17.66 -8.63
N PRO A 194 33.51 17.66 -9.61
CA PRO A 194 33.61 18.76 -10.54
C PRO A 194 32.39 18.81 -11.46
N GLN A 195 32.12 19.98 -12.07
CA GLN A 195 31.16 20.06 -13.12
C GLN A 195 31.55 19.06 -14.25
N MET A 196 30.65 18.14 -14.59
CA MET A 196 30.95 17.11 -15.59
C MET A 196 29.72 16.73 -16.40
N LYS A 197 29.94 16.17 -17.60
CA LYS A 197 28.89 15.56 -18.39
C LYS A 197 28.56 14.19 -17.85
N TRP A 198 27.27 13.91 -17.72
CA TRP A 198 26.73 12.65 -17.22
C TRP A 198 25.81 11.99 -18.25
N GLY A 199 25.91 10.69 -18.34
CA GLY A 199 25.06 9.84 -19.15
C GLY A 199 25.04 8.40 -18.60
N PRO A 200 24.30 7.47 -19.21
CA PRO A 200 24.12 6.09 -18.69
C PRO A 200 25.44 5.35 -18.41
N ARG A 201 26.46 5.61 -19.21
CA ARG A 201 27.78 4.98 -19.05
C ARG A 201 28.43 5.33 -17.72
N ASN A 202 28.24 6.56 -17.22
CA ASN A 202 28.78 6.98 -15.93
C ASN A 202 28.12 6.19 -14.80
N SER A 203 26.78 6.06 -14.82
CA SER A 203 26.02 5.31 -13.84
C SER A 203 26.47 3.84 -13.77
N VAL A 204 26.59 3.17 -14.93
CA VAL A 204 27.02 1.77 -14.99
C VAL A 204 28.46 1.61 -14.44
N ASN A 205 29.38 2.44 -14.88
CA ASN A 205 30.79 2.31 -14.52
C ASN A 205 31.03 2.53 -13.01
N ILE A 206 30.38 3.55 -12.41
CA ILE A 206 30.59 3.85 -11.00
C ILE A 206 29.94 2.81 -10.09
N GLN A 207 28.73 2.34 -10.39
CA GLN A 207 28.05 1.29 -9.63
C GLN A 207 28.82 -0.03 -9.73
N GLN A 208 29.23 -0.43 -10.94
CA GLN A 208 30.01 -1.66 -11.14
C GLN A 208 31.33 -1.63 -10.37
N SER A 209 32.02 -0.50 -10.35
CA SER A 209 33.26 -0.35 -9.60
C SER A 209 33.03 -0.51 -8.11
N ALA A 210 32.01 0.15 -7.56
CA ALA A 210 31.66 0.03 -6.15
C ALA A 210 31.27 -1.41 -5.76
N LEU A 211 30.44 -2.08 -6.58
CA LEU A 211 30.07 -3.47 -6.35
C LEU A 211 31.26 -4.42 -6.30
N LEU A 212 32.25 -4.24 -7.20
CA LEU A 212 33.45 -5.07 -7.20
C LEU A 212 34.26 -4.90 -5.92
N PHE A 213 34.34 -3.67 -5.37
CA PHE A 213 35.02 -3.44 -4.07
C PHE A 213 34.23 -4.01 -2.90
N ALA A 214 32.90 -3.90 -2.92
CA ALA A 214 32.06 -4.54 -1.91
C ALA A 214 32.22 -6.08 -1.93
N LEU A 215 32.20 -6.71 -3.11
CA LEU A 215 32.42 -8.15 -3.26
C LEU A 215 33.84 -8.58 -2.79
N GLN A 216 34.87 -7.78 -3.08
CA GLN A 216 36.21 -8.04 -2.58
C GLN A 216 36.22 -7.98 -1.06
N HIS A 217 35.63 -6.95 -0.45
CA HIS A 217 35.59 -6.81 1.00
C HIS A 217 34.88 -7.97 1.67
N VAL A 218 33.74 -8.39 1.14
CA VAL A 218 33.01 -9.58 1.64
C VAL A 218 33.85 -10.84 1.50
N ALA A 219 34.56 -11.01 0.38
CA ALA A 219 35.45 -12.16 0.16
C ALA A 219 36.61 -12.21 1.15
N GLU A 220 37.15 -11.06 1.52
CA GLU A 220 38.27 -10.94 2.47
C GLU A 220 37.82 -11.13 3.94
N HIS A 221 36.55 -10.84 4.25
CA HIS A 221 35.97 -10.91 5.59
C HIS A 221 34.81 -11.92 5.70
N ARG A 222 34.78 -12.94 4.84
CA ARG A 222 33.67 -13.89 4.74
C ARG A 222 33.31 -14.56 6.07
N GLU A 223 34.30 -14.89 6.89
CA GLU A 223 34.09 -15.52 8.19
C GLU A 223 33.33 -14.59 9.13
N THR A 224 33.73 -13.32 9.21
CA THR A 224 33.04 -12.31 10.01
C THR A 224 31.55 -12.17 9.59
N TYR A 225 31.28 -12.10 8.28
CA TYR A 225 29.89 -11.98 7.81
C TYR A 225 29.07 -13.22 8.09
N LEU A 226 29.63 -14.40 7.96
CA LEU A 226 28.94 -15.68 8.25
C LEU A 226 28.70 -15.83 9.76
N ASP A 227 29.71 -15.55 10.60
CA ASP A 227 29.57 -15.60 12.07
C ASP A 227 28.52 -14.60 12.56
N ASN A 228 28.53 -13.37 12.04
CA ASN A 228 27.55 -12.37 12.38
C ASN A 228 26.12 -12.74 11.90
N TYR A 229 26.00 -13.33 10.72
CA TYR A 229 24.71 -13.81 10.24
C TYR A 229 24.14 -14.90 11.15
N TRP A 230 24.99 -15.89 11.51
CA TRP A 230 24.62 -16.93 12.47
C TRP A 230 24.24 -16.33 13.83
N LEU A 231 25.05 -15.38 14.34
CA LEU A 231 24.83 -14.74 15.65
C LEU A 231 23.51 -13.96 15.68
N LYS A 232 23.18 -13.21 14.63
CA LYS A 232 21.90 -12.48 14.52
C LYS A 232 20.72 -13.44 14.56
N ASN A 233 20.76 -14.55 13.82
CA ASN A 233 19.73 -15.58 13.84
C ASN A 233 19.60 -16.23 15.24
N LYS A 234 20.72 -16.57 15.86
CA LYS A 234 20.75 -17.11 17.24
C LYS A 234 20.13 -16.14 18.22
N ARG A 235 20.52 -14.87 18.19
CA ARG A 235 19.95 -13.83 19.05
C ARG A 235 18.45 -13.65 18.86
N SER A 236 17.97 -13.73 17.62
CA SER A 236 16.56 -13.66 17.29
C SER A 236 15.76 -14.77 18.00
N VAL A 237 16.24 -16.02 17.93
CA VAL A 237 15.65 -17.16 18.65
C VAL A 237 15.75 -17.00 20.17
N GLU A 238 16.89 -16.60 20.68
CA GLU A 238 17.11 -16.41 22.13
C GLU A 238 16.20 -15.33 22.71
N LYS A 239 16.04 -14.19 22.02
CA LYS A 239 15.09 -13.14 22.45
C LYS A 239 13.67 -13.70 22.60
N GLY A 240 13.23 -14.55 21.71
CA GLY A 240 11.90 -15.20 21.80
C GLY A 240 11.76 -16.19 22.96
N ARG A 241 12.89 -16.72 23.50
CA ARG A 241 12.91 -17.61 24.66
C ARG A 241 12.98 -16.90 25.99
N ILE A 242 13.48 -15.65 25.98
CA ILE A 242 13.67 -14.87 27.21
C ILE A 242 12.46 -13.96 27.45
N GLY A 243 11.73 -13.57 26.42
CA GLY A 243 10.61 -12.64 26.49
C GLY A 243 11.02 -11.16 26.40
N PRO A 244 10.13 -10.20 26.68
CA PRO A 244 8.81 -10.38 27.31
C PRO A 244 7.72 -10.99 26.41
N THR A 245 7.86 -10.99 25.07
CA THR A 245 6.90 -11.58 24.15
C THR A 245 7.40 -12.95 23.69
N PHE A 246 6.67 -14.03 24.02
CA PHE A 246 7.00 -15.41 23.66
C PHE A 246 6.28 -15.88 22.39
N ALA A 247 5.15 -15.27 22.06
CA ALA A 247 4.41 -15.53 20.83
C ALA A 247 3.46 -14.36 20.51
N TRP A 248 2.88 -14.40 19.32
CA TRP A 248 1.73 -13.60 18.92
C TRP A 248 0.58 -14.54 18.58
N LEU A 249 -0.58 -14.31 19.19
CA LEU A 249 -1.81 -15.05 18.97
C LEU A 249 -2.70 -14.29 18.00
N ILE A 250 -3.14 -14.93 16.92
CA ILE A 250 -4.16 -14.43 16.00
C ILE A 250 -5.38 -15.33 16.16
N PRO A 251 -6.47 -14.87 16.85
CA PRO A 251 -7.67 -15.67 17.03
C PRO A 251 -8.30 -16.02 15.67
N ALA A 252 -8.64 -17.28 15.45
CA ALA A 252 -9.32 -17.71 14.22
C ALA A 252 -10.79 -17.28 14.22
N ASP A 253 -11.42 -17.24 15.39
CA ASP A 253 -12.79 -16.76 15.56
C ASP A 253 -12.79 -15.28 15.94
N GLN A 254 -12.52 -14.43 14.95
CA GLN A 254 -12.65 -12.98 15.07
C GLN A 254 -13.57 -12.44 13.97
N ARG A 255 -14.04 -11.21 14.10
CA ARG A 255 -15.04 -10.61 13.21
C ARG A 255 -14.67 -10.77 11.75
N ARG A 256 -13.46 -10.33 11.35
CA ARG A 256 -12.93 -10.39 9.98
C ARG A 256 -12.06 -11.63 9.80
N LYS A 257 -12.67 -12.81 9.96
CA LYS A 257 -11.94 -14.08 9.98
C LYS A 257 -11.28 -14.45 8.65
N ALA A 258 -11.88 -14.09 7.51
CA ALA A 258 -11.29 -14.34 6.21
C ALA A 258 -10.07 -13.43 5.98
N ASP A 259 -10.16 -12.14 6.29
CA ASP A 259 -9.02 -11.22 6.27
C ASP A 259 -7.90 -11.65 7.24
N ALA A 260 -8.26 -12.22 8.40
CA ALA A 260 -7.27 -12.77 9.35
C ALA A 260 -6.52 -13.97 8.77
N ALA A 261 -7.22 -14.87 8.08
CA ALA A 261 -6.59 -16.00 7.38
C ALA A 261 -5.67 -15.53 6.27
N ASP A 262 -6.07 -14.55 5.48
CA ASP A 262 -5.23 -13.93 4.44
C ASP A 262 -4.00 -13.24 5.05
N ALA A 263 -4.17 -12.54 6.18
CA ALA A 263 -3.06 -11.95 6.92
C ALA A 263 -2.04 -12.99 7.37
N VAL A 264 -2.49 -14.13 7.88
CA VAL A 264 -1.60 -15.26 8.25
C VAL A 264 -0.86 -15.79 7.02
N ASN A 265 -1.50 -15.91 5.87
CA ASN A 265 -0.86 -16.38 4.64
C ASN A 265 0.20 -15.39 4.13
N ASP A 266 -0.04 -14.08 4.23
CA ASP A 266 0.94 -13.06 3.87
C ASP A 266 2.19 -13.11 4.78
N LEU A 267 2.02 -13.33 6.07
CA LEU A 267 3.12 -13.50 7.02
C LEU A 267 3.92 -14.78 6.75
N ARG A 268 3.25 -15.89 6.45
CA ARG A 268 3.90 -17.15 6.09
C ARG A 268 4.69 -17.07 4.78
N ARG A 269 4.20 -16.30 3.81
CA ARG A 269 4.92 -16.06 2.55
C ARG A 269 6.29 -15.41 2.77
N GLN A 270 6.43 -14.68 3.85
CA GLN A 270 7.69 -14.05 4.27
C GLN A 270 8.56 -14.94 5.16
N GLY A 271 8.23 -16.23 5.28
CA GLY A 271 9.04 -17.21 6.02
C GLY A 271 8.76 -17.27 7.52
N LEU A 272 7.74 -16.59 8.02
CA LEU A 272 7.31 -16.78 9.41
C LEU A 272 6.68 -18.15 9.62
N GLU A 273 7.17 -18.87 10.62
CA GLU A 273 6.60 -20.12 11.07
C GLU A 273 5.34 -19.84 11.88
N VAL A 274 4.20 -20.32 11.38
CA VAL A 274 2.92 -20.21 12.04
C VAL A 274 2.44 -21.60 12.45
N SER A 275 1.94 -21.72 13.66
CA SER A 275 1.32 -22.92 14.19
C SER A 275 -0.16 -22.72 14.46
N VAL A 276 -0.91 -23.82 14.57
CA VAL A 276 -2.33 -23.83 14.90
C VAL A 276 -2.53 -24.59 16.22
N ALA A 277 -3.34 -24.03 17.12
CA ALA A 277 -3.73 -24.69 18.35
C ALA A 277 -4.66 -25.87 18.05
N GLN A 278 -4.34 -27.06 18.60
CA GLN A 278 -5.13 -28.28 18.38
C GLN A 278 -6.22 -28.49 19.44
N SER A 279 -6.04 -27.90 20.60
CA SER A 279 -6.96 -27.99 21.74
C SER A 279 -6.97 -26.68 22.49
N SER A 280 -8.00 -26.48 23.32
CA SER A 280 -8.05 -25.28 24.16
C SER A 280 -7.06 -25.43 25.33
N PHE A 281 -6.33 -24.33 25.60
CA PHE A 281 -5.41 -24.23 26.73
C PHE A 281 -5.29 -22.78 27.22
N ARG A 282 -4.67 -22.61 28.40
CA ARG A 282 -4.38 -21.27 28.94
C ARG A 282 -2.93 -20.89 28.66
N ALA A 283 -2.73 -19.62 28.30
CA ALA A 283 -1.42 -18.98 28.21
C ALA A 283 -1.50 -17.65 28.99
N GLY A 284 -1.07 -17.70 30.25
CA GLY A 284 -1.33 -16.63 31.22
C GLY A 284 -2.83 -16.40 31.41
N GLU A 285 -3.28 -15.17 31.20
CA GLU A 285 -4.70 -14.83 31.26
C GLU A 285 -5.47 -15.15 29.98
N LEU A 286 -4.76 -15.42 28.87
CA LEU A 286 -5.40 -15.72 27.61
C LEU A 286 -5.91 -17.14 27.53
N THR A 287 -7.05 -17.32 26.88
CA THR A 287 -7.54 -18.62 26.43
C THR A 287 -7.23 -18.76 24.96
N VAL A 288 -6.42 -19.75 24.62
CA VAL A 288 -6.16 -20.12 23.21
C VAL A 288 -7.16 -21.23 22.86
N SER A 289 -7.84 -21.04 21.73
CA SER A 289 -8.90 -21.95 21.27
C SER A 289 -8.38 -22.81 20.10
N PRO A 290 -8.99 -23.99 19.85
CA PRO A 290 -8.67 -24.79 18.69
C PRO A 290 -8.86 -23.98 17.40
N GLY A 291 -7.88 -24.03 16.52
CA GLY A 291 -7.89 -23.27 15.27
C GLY A 291 -7.17 -21.92 15.32
N ASP A 292 -6.93 -21.38 16.52
CA ASP A 292 -6.16 -20.14 16.66
C ASP A 292 -4.74 -20.28 16.11
N TYR A 293 -4.27 -19.23 15.45
CA TYR A 293 -2.93 -19.17 14.89
C TYR A 293 -1.95 -18.61 15.91
N VAL A 294 -0.79 -19.25 16.02
CA VAL A 294 0.27 -18.86 16.95
C VAL A 294 1.57 -18.69 16.19
N ILE A 295 2.15 -17.50 16.26
CA ILE A 295 3.48 -17.18 15.76
C ILE A 295 4.42 -17.17 16.96
N ARG A 296 5.20 -18.24 17.13
CA ARG A 296 6.17 -18.32 18.25
C ARG A 296 7.30 -17.33 18.02
N ALA A 297 7.73 -16.67 19.07
CA ALA A 297 8.82 -15.69 18.99
C ALA A 297 10.22 -16.35 18.91
N ASP A 298 10.37 -17.62 19.33
CA ASP A 298 11.65 -18.34 19.32
C ASP A 298 11.97 -18.95 17.93
N GLN A 299 11.87 -18.11 16.89
CA GLN A 299 12.18 -18.46 15.50
C GLN A 299 13.20 -17.49 14.90
N PRO A 300 13.94 -17.88 13.84
CA PRO A 300 14.98 -17.04 13.24
C PRO A 300 14.48 -15.67 12.78
N PHE A 301 13.28 -15.61 12.20
CA PHE A 301 12.71 -14.37 11.68
C PHE A 301 11.78 -13.64 12.66
N ARG A 302 12.01 -13.82 13.99
CA ARG A 302 11.32 -13.05 15.02
C ARG A 302 11.37 -11.53 14.78
N THR A 303 12.51 -11.03 14.28
CA THR A 303 12.68 -9.59 13.97
C THR A 303 11.59 -9.09 13.01
N LEU A 304 11.23 -9.86 11.98
CA LEU A 304 10.15 -9.53 11.06
C LEU A 304 8.81 -9.40 11.80
N ALA A 305 8.44 -10.42 12.60
CA ALA A 305 7.18 -10.41 13.36
C ALA A 305 7.15 -9.24 14.36
N ALA A 306 8.21 -9.06 15.14
CA ALA A 306 8.31 -7.98 16.12
C ALA A 306 8.15 -6.60 15.49
N MET A 307 8.82 -6.37 14.35
CA MET A 307 8.76 -5.10 13.62
C MET A 307 7.37 -4.83 13.03
N TYR A 308 6.69 -5.87 12.51
CA TYR A 308 5.38 -5.72 11.89
C TYR A 308 4.26 -5.49 12.92
N PHE A 309 4.34 -6.15 14.08
CA PHE A 309 3.31 -6.05 15.12
C PHE A 309 3.55 -4.90 16.12
N ALA A 310 4.72 -4.29 16.12
CA ALA A 310 4.99 -3.14 16.98
C ALA A 310 4.11 -1.94 16.63
N ILE A 311 3.68 -1.21 17.65
CA ILE A 311 3.19 0.16 17.48
C ILE A 311 4.42 1.05 17.26
N GLN A 312 4.49 1.67 16.11
CA GLN A 312 5.64 2.49 15.74
C GLN A 312 5.59 3.83 16.47
N GLN A 313 6.73 4.27 16.97
CA GLN A 313 6.91 5.58 17.61
C GLN A 313 8.10 6.27 16.95
N PHE A 314 7.85 6.99 15.86
CA PHE A 314 8.91 7.72 15.17
C PHE A 314 9.40 8.88 16.05
N PRO A 315 10.72 8.99 16.32
CA PRO A 315 11.25 10.01 17.23
C PRO A 315 10.96 11.43 16.75
N SER A 316 10.39 12.25 17.62
CA SER A 316 10.21 13.68 17.37
C SER A 316 11.55 14.42 17.44
N GLY A 317 11.72 15.47 16.63
CA GLY A 317 12.94 16.31 16.63
C GLY A 317 14.16 15.71 15.91
N GLY A 318 14.00 14.55 15.28
CA GLY A 318 14.99 13.94 14.41
C GLY A 318 14.97 14.46 12.97
N PRO A 319 15.77 13.86 12.07
CA PRO A 319 15.69 14.16 10.64
C PRO A 319 14.28 13.93 10.10
N ARG A 320 13.92 14.63 9.01
CA ARG A 320 12.68 14.37 8.32
C ARG A 320 12.64 12.90 7.89
N PRO A 321 11.53 12.18 8.14
CA PRO A 321 11.38 10.81 7.67
C PRO A 321 11.53 10.72 6.15
N TYR A 322 12.16 9.66 5.69
CA TYR A 322 12.30 9.42 4.27
C TYR A 322 10.98 8.92 3.66
N ASP A 323 10.29 8.03 4.38
CA ASP A 323 9.02 7.41 3.93
C ASP A 323 8.07 7.23 5.13
N ASP A 324 7.15 6.27 5.06
CA ASP A 324 6.15 6.01 6.10
C ASP A 324 6.77 5.83 7.49
N THR A 325 6.15 6.41 8.49
CA THR A 325 6.59 6.34 9.88
C THR A 325 5.83 5.28 10.68
N GLY A 326 4.63 4.88 10.23
CA GLY A 326 3.78 3.89 10.89
C GLY A 326 3.19 2.88 9.92
N TRP A 327 3.28 1.58 10.29
CA TRP A 327 2.77 0.47 9.48
C TRP A 327 2.19 -0.69 10.29
N SER A 328 1.98 -0.55 11.58
CA SER A 328 1.51 -1.61 12.48
C SER A 328 0.48 -2.54 11.84
N PHE A 329 0.90 -3.77 11.53
CA PHE A 329 0.22 -4.70 10.64
C PHE A 329 -1.23 -4.98 11.04
N GLN A 330 -1.44 -5.25 12.36
CA GLN A 330 -2.77 -5.53 12.89
C GLN A 330 -3.72 -4.35 12.80
N LEU A 331 -3.20 -3.12 12.93
CA LEU A 331 -4.01 -1.91 12.84
C LEU A 331 -4.49 -1.68 11.41
N LEU A 332 -3.57 -1.77 10.43
CA LEU A 332 -3.89 -1.55 9.03
C LEU A 332 -4.80 -2.62 8.43
N ARG A 333 -4.73 -3.84 8.96
CA ARG A 333 -5.60 -4.93 8.52
C ARG A 333 -6.89 -5.04 9.31
N ASP A 334 -7.04 -4.29 10.41
CA ASP A 334 -8.16 -4.40 11.35
C ASP A 334 -8.39 -5.86 11.77
N VAL A 335 -7.31 -6.53 12.16
CA VAL A 335 -7.31 -7.91 12.67
C VAL A 335 -6.68 -7.95 14.06
N SER A 336 -7.18 -8.83 14.90
CA SER A 336 -6.65 -9.01 16.26
C SER A 336 -5.35 -9.78 16.23
N VAL A 337 -4.28 -9.20 16.81
CA VAL A 337 -3.01 -9.86 17.10
C VAL A 337 -2.64 -9.55 18.54
N ILE A 338 -2.53 -10.59 19.36
CA ILE A 338 -2.35 -10.45 20.81
C ILE A 338 -0.96 -10.95 21.20
N PRO A 339 -0.08 -10.11 21.76
CA PRO A 339 1.19 -10.57 22.28
C PRO A 339 0.97 -11.48 23.49
N VAL A 340 1.70 -12.59 23.54
CA VAL A 340 1.64 -13.58 24.62
C VAL A 340 2.90 -13.46 25.46
N ASP A 341 2.74 -13.15 26.75
CA ASP A 341 3.83 -12.95 27.73
C ASP A 341 4.08 -14.20 28.62
N ASP A 342 3.31 -15.28 28.42
CA ASP A 342 3.49 -16.54 29.12
C ASP A 342 4.46 -17.47 28.37
N PRO A 343 5.62 -17.84 28.95
CA PRO A 343 6.56 -18.78 28.34
C PRO A 343 5.98 -20.20 28.14
N GLY A 344 4.89 -20.55 28.80
CA GLY A 344 4.18 -21.83 28.64
C GLY A 344 3.74 -22.06 27.20
N ILE A 345 3.46 -21.00 26.43
CA ILE A 345 3.08 -21.07 25.01
C ILE A 345 4.13 -21.80 24.14
N LEU A 346 5.41 -21.73 24.49
CA LEU A 346 6.48 -22.42 23.77
C LEU A 346 6.44 -23.95 23.91
N LYS A 347 5.69 -24.47 24.89
CA LYS A 347 5.49 -25.92 25.14
C LYS A 347 4.06 -26.36 24.86
N ALA A 348 3.21 -25.48 24.40
CA ALA A 348 1.80 -25.76 24.15
C ALA A 348 1.59 -26.77 23.00
N PRO A 349 0.44 -27.46 22.94
CA PRO A 349 0.11 -28.44 21.90
C PRO A 349 -0.25 -27.74 20.59
N LEU A 350 0.78 -27.29 19.86
CA LEU A 350 0.70 -26.57 18.60
C LEU A 350 1.15 -27.47 17.45
N THR A 351 0.50 -27.33 16.29
CA THR A 351 0.90 -28.01 15.03
C THR A 351 1.27 -26.98 13.98
N ALA A 352 2.38 -27.19 13.30
CA ALA A 352 2.82 -26.28 12.22
C ALA A 352 1.77 -26.20 11.11
N LEU A 353 1.47 -24.97 10.67
CA LEU A 353 0.56 -24.70 9.55
C LEU A 353 1.30 -24.92 8.23
N THR A 354 1.08 -26.08 7.58
CA THR A 354 1.76 -26.46 6.35
C THR A 354 1.01 -26.11 5.06
N ARG A 355 -0.28 -25.72 5.20
CA ARG A 355 -1.15 -25.28 4.10
C ARG A 355 -1.60 -23.86 4.35
N ASP A 356 -2.19 -23.23 3.34
CA ASP A 356 -2.75 -21.89 3.51
C ASP A 356 -3.88 -21.92 4.56
N ALA A 357 -3.85 -20.90 5.43
CA ALA A 357 -4.92 -20.63 6.37
C ALA A 357 -6.21 -20.34 5.60
N ARG A 358 -7.32 -20.84 6.13
CA ARG A 358 -8.66 -20.58 5.60
C ARG A 358 -9.61 -20.34 6.74
N ALA A 359 -10.42 -19.30 6.61
CA ALA A 359 -11.48 -19.07 7.57
C ALA A 359 -12.62 -20.08 7.38
N PRO A 360 -13.25 -20.57 8.45
CA PRO A 360 -14.46 -21.35 8.33
C PRO A 360 -15.59 -20.47 7.75
N GLY A 361 -16.27 -20.97 6.73
CA GLY A 361 -17.38 -20.32 6.07
C GLY A 361 -18.41 -21.32 5.58
N GLY A 362 -19.46 -20.84 4.95
CA GLY A 362 -20.50 -21.67 4.36
C GLY A 362 -21.89 -21.36 4.92
N ILE A 363 -22.84 -22.20 4.54
CA ILE A 363 -24.23 -22.08 4.98
C ILE A 363 -24.41 -22.88 6.26
N VAL A 364 -24.84 -22.21 7.33
CA VAL A 364 -25.20 -22.85 8.60
C VAL A 364 -26.41 -23.76 8.40
N ASP A 365 -26.51 -24.83 9.18
CA ASP A 365 -27.65 -25.75 9.14
C ASP A 365 -28.97 -25.02 9.35
N GLY A 366 -29.92 -25.28 8.46
CA GLY A 366 -31.25 -24.67 8.48
C GLY A 366 -31.98 -24.81 7.16
N ALA A 367 -33.25 -24.39 7.13
CA ALA A 367 -34.12 -24.48 6.00
C ALA A 367 -34.82 -23.14 5.68
N GLY A 368 -35.26 -22.97 4.45
CA GLY A 368 -36.03 -21.81 3.99
C GLY A 368 -35.54 -21.25 2.66
N PRO A 369 -36.32 -20.43 2.00
CA PRO A 369 -36.01 -19.88 0.68
C PRO A 369 -35.05 -18.64 0.74
N PHE A 370 -34.92 -18.02 1.90
CA PHE A 370 -34.03 -16.87 2.09
C PHE A 370 -32.66 -17.31 2.61
N LEU A 371 -31.61 -16.65 2.15
CA LEU A 371 -30.27 -16.80 2.69
C LEU A 371 -29.77 -15.43 3.11
N VAL A 372 -29.26 -15.30 4.33
CA VAL A 372 -28.67 -14.05 4.83
C VAL A 372 -27.17 -14.23 4.99
N VAL A 373 -26.37 -13.48 4.27
CA VAL A 373 -24.91 -13.44 4.38
C VAL A 373 -24.54 -12.29 5.32
N GLU A 374 -23.82 -12.58 6.38
CA GLU A 374 -23.42 -11.57 7.38
C GLU A 374 -22.38 -10.59 6.82
N ASP A 375 -22.61 -9.32 7.04
CA ASP A 375 -21.60 -8.29 6.82
C ASP A 375 -20.77 -8.07 8.10
N THR A 376 -19.50 -8.36 8.04
CA THR A 376 -18.52 -8.14 9.09
C THR A 376 -17.43 -7.15 8.66
N ALA A 377 -17.68 -6.35 7.64
CA ALA A 377 -16.71 -5.56 6.91
C ALA A 377 -15.52 -6.42 6.39
N ASP A 378 -15.80 -7.66 6.02
CA ASP A 378 -14.82 -8.55 5.39
C ASP A 378 -14.71 -8.20 3.90
N THR A 379 -13.47 -8.10 3.40
CA THR A 379 -13.22 -7.69 2.00
C THR A 379 -13.81 -8.67 0.98
N HIS A 380 -13.97 -9.94 1.34
CA HIS A 380 -14.53 -10.97 0.46
C HIS A 380 -16.03 -10.79 0.17
N LEU A 381 -16.75 -9.98 0.96
CA LEU A 381 -18.16 -9.71 0.71
C LEU A 381 -18.39 -9.02 -0.65
N ALA A 382 -17.50 -8.09 -1.02
CA ALA A 382 -17.53 -7.47 -2.34
C ALA A 382 -17.28 -8.50 -3.44
N THR A 383 -16.27 -9.37 -3.28
CA THR A 383 -16.03 -10.48 -4.23
C THR A 383 -17.26 -11.34 -4.42
N PHE A 384 -17.94 -11.68 -3.32
CA PHE A 384 -19.17 -12.49 -3.37
C PHE A 384 -20.26 -11.80 -4.18
N ARG A 385 -20.53 -10.50 -3.95
CA ARG A 385 -21.54 -9.75 -4.69
C ARG A 385 -21.22 -9.62 -6.17
N PHE A 386 -20.00 -9.19 -6.52
CA PHE A 386 -19.61 -9.01 -7.92
C PHE A 386 -19.58 -10.32 -8.71
N ARG A 387 -19.17 -11.43 -8.09
CA ARG A 387 -19.18 -12.76 -8.71
C ARG A 387 -20.62 -13.24 -9.00
N ASN A 388 -21.57 -12.82 -8.20
CA ASN A 388 -22.99 -13.19 -8.32
C ASN A 388 -23.84 -12.02 -8.84
N ALA A 389 -23.32 -11.24 -9.81
CA ALA A 389 -23.96 -10.02 -10.32
C ALA A 389 -25.39 -10.24 -10.82
N ALA A 390 -25.70 -11.40 -11.39
CA ALA A 390 -27.02 -11.74 -11.91
C ALA A 390 -28.03 -12.21 -10.82
N VAL A 391 -27.58 -12.41 -9.58
CA VAL A 391 -28.45 -12.84 -8.49
C VAL A 391 -29.06 -11.61 -7.81
N ALA A 392 -30.41 -11.60 -7.69
CA ALA A 392 -31.07 -10.54 -6.93
C ALA A 392 -30.68 -10.62 -5.47
N MET A 393 -30.19 -9.51 -4.94
CA MET A 393 -29.74 -9.38 -3.56
C MET A 393 -30.16 -8.02 -3.01
N THR A 394 -30.52 -7.97 -1.73
CA THR A 394 -30.78 -6.73 -1.03
C THR A 394 -29.84 -6.60 0.17
N ALA A 395 -29.55 -5.41 0.63
CA ALA A 395 -28.80 -5.15 1.85
C ALA A 395 -29.72 -4.62 2.96
N ALA A 396 -29.49 -5.06 4.18
CA ALA A 396 -30.16 -4.51 5.36
C ALA A 396 -29.63 -3.11 5.68
N GLU A 397 -30.53 -2.14 5.93
CA GLU A 397 -30.17 -0.75 6.24
C GLU A 397 -29.85 -0.49 7.73
N GLN A 398 -30.15 -1.47 8.59
CA GLN A 398 -29.89 -1.39 10.02
C GLN A 398 -29.57 -2.77 10.61
N ASP A 399 -29.02 -2.76 11.81
CA ASP A 399 -28.80 -4.00 12.57
C ASP A 399 -30.15 -4.69 12.85
N PHE A 400 -30.20 -6.01 12.78
CA PHE A 400 -31.40 -6.80 13.01
C PHE A 400 -31.06 -8.15 13.63
N GLU A 401 -32.08 -8.86 14.13
CA GLU A 401 -31.93 -10.19 14.71
C GLU A 401 -32.56 -11.25 13.84
N ILE A 402 -31.91 -12.39 13.75
CA ILE A 402 -32.42 -13.59 13.11
C ILE A 402 -32.50 -14.76 14.12
N PRO A 403 -33.49 -15.65 14.01
CA PRO A 403 -33.52 -16.89 14.78
C PRO A 403 -32.46 -17.85 14.24
N THR A 404 -31.68 -18.47 15.14
CA THR A 404 -30.77 -19.57 14.80
C THR A 404 -30.98 -20.74 15.76
N PRO A 405 -30.52 -21.96 15.42
CA PRO A 405 -30.60 -23.10 16.36
C PRO A 405 -29.91 -22.85 17.72
N ALA A 406 -28.91 -21.98 17.74
CA ALA A 406 -28.18 -21.60 18.95
C ALA A 406 -28.82 -20.42 19.72
N GLY A 407 -29.94 -19.87 19.23
CA GLY A 407 -30.59 -18.68 19.77
C GLY A 407 -30.61 -17.52 18.83
N PRO A 408 -31.18 -16.35 19.22
CA PRO A 408 -31.17 -15.15 18.40
C PRO A 408 -29.75 -14.68 18.07
N ARG A 409 -29.49 -14.37 16.81
CA ARG A 409 -28.22 -13.78 16.34
C ARG A 409 -28.45 -12.39 15.81
N ARG A 410 -27.71 -11.42 16.31
CA ARG A 410 -27.69 -10.06 15.76
C ARG A 410 -26.77 -9.99 14.56
N LEU A 411 -27.28 -9.47 13.45
CA LEU A 411 -26.58 -9.18 12.21
C LEU A 411 -26.50 -7.67 12.00
N ARG A 412 -25.51 -7.25 11.23
CA ARG A 412 -25.25 -5.82 11.00
C ARG A 412 -25.97 -5.29 9.76
N ALA A 413 -26.14 -3.98 9.75
CA ALA A 413 -26.42 -3.25 8.49
C ALA A 413 -25.39 -3.64 7.43
N GLY A 414 -25.83 -3.73 6.15
CA GLY A 414 -25.01 -4.25 5.06
C GLY A 414 -25.12 -5.75 4.85
N SER A 415 -25.64 -6.54 5.81
CA SER A 415 -25.86 -7.98 5.62
C SER A 415 -26.75 -8.22 4.42
N ILE A 416 -26.31 -9.15 3.53
CA ILE A 416 -26.95 -9.41 2.24
C ILE A 416 -28.07 -10.42 2.40
N ILE A 417 -29.26 -10.10 1.91
CA ILE A 417 -30.44 -10.96 1.91
C ILE A 417 -30.70 -11.44 0.49
N ILE A 418 -30.74 -12.77 0.29
CA ILE A 418 -30.89 -13.40 -1.01
C ILE A 418 -32.20 -14.20 -1.02
N PRO A 419 -33.26 -13.76 -1.76
CA PRO A 419 -34.48 -14.54 -1.92
C PRO A 419 -34.25 -15.70 -2.90
N ASN A 420 -34.88 -16.82 -2.64
CA ASN A 420 -34.85 -18.02 -3.51
C ASN A 420 -33.42 -18.46 -3.87
N ALA A 421 -32.52 -18.42 -2.89
CA ALA A 421 -31.10 -18.68 -3.07
C ALA A 421 -30.83 -20.12 -3.57
N ASP A 422 -30.12 -20.27 -4.69
CA ASP A 422 -29.60 -21.58 -5.11
C ASP A 422 -28.37 -21.95 -4.30
N ARG A 423 -28.57 -22.68 -3.20
CA ARG A 423 -27.52 -23.06 -2.28
C ARG A 423 -26.43 -23.93 -2.93
N ARG A 424 -26.73 -24.67 -3.98
CA ARG A 424 -25.71 -25.49 -4.68
C ARG A 424 -24.66 -24.63 -5.36
N ILE A 425 -25.05 -23.43 -5.80
CA ILE A 425 -24.13 -22.45 -6.42
C ILE A 425 -23.43 -21.62 -5.36
N LEU A 426 -24.16 -21.18 -4.33
CA LEU A 426 -23.63 -20.21 -3.35
C LEU A 426 -22.80 -20.85 -2.24
N ALA A 427 -23.14 -22.08 -1.77
CA ALA A 427 -22.44 -22.71 -0.65
C ALA A 427 -20.93 -22.89 -0.89
N PRO A 428 -20.47 -23.43 -2.04
CA PRO A 428 -19.03 -23.56 -2.30
C PRO A 428 -18.29 -22.22 -2.34
N GLN A 429 -18.97 -21.16 -2.78
CA GLN A 429 -18.38 -19.81 -2.83
C GLN A 429 -18.22 -19.23 -1.43
N LEU A 430 -19.27 -19.33 -0.60
CA LEU A 430 -19.24 -18.87 0.80
C LEU A 430 -18.16 -19.60 1.61
N GLU A 431 -18.06 -20.92 1.43
CA GLU A 431 -17.01 -21.74 2.06
C GLU A 431 -15.61 -21.30 1.62
N ALA A 432 -15.42 -21.13 0.30
CA ALA A 432 -14.11 -20.73 -0.25
C ALA A 432 -13.67 -19.32 0.20
N MET A 433 -14.64 -18.42 0.45
CA MET A 433 -14.40 -17.03 0.89
C MET A 433 -14.42 -16.87 2.42
N GLY A 434 -14.71 -17.92 3.18
CA GLY A 434 -14.82 -17.82 4.64
C GLY A 434 -16.04 -17.01 5.13
N LEU A 435 -17.04 -16.78 4.28
CA LEU A 435 -18.25 -16.03 4.62
C LEU A 435 -19.31 -16.95 5.22
N SER A 436 -20.01 -16.48 6.25
CA SER A 436 -21.09 -17.23 6.92
C SER A 436 -22.46 -16.78 6.43
N ALA A 437 -23.36 -17.72 6.21
CA ALA A 437 -24.72 -17.44 5.81
C ALA A 437 -25.75 -18.29 6.55
N TRP A 438 -26.91 -17.69 6.83
CA TRP A 438 -28.02 -18.30 7.58
C TRP A 438 -29.24 -18.43 6.71
N PRO A 439 -29.81 -19.65 6.58
CA PRO A 439 -31.09 -19.84 5.91
C PRO A 439 -32.25 -19.43 6.80
N LEU A 440 -33.25 -18.74 6.22
CA LEU A 440 -34.47 -18.31 6.90
C LEU A 440 -35.73 -18.79 6.13
N THR A 441 -36.78 -19.10 6.88
CA THR A 441 -38.09 -19.51 6.34
C THR A 441 -38.91 -18.34 5.81
N SER A 442 -38.60 -17.11 6.26
CA SER A 442 -39.24 -15.86 5.82
C SER A 442 -38.20 -14.75 5.73
N ALA A 443 -38.50 -13.72 4.94
CA ALA A 443 -37.66 -12.52 4.88
C ALA A 443 -37.51 -11.89 6.30
N PRO A 444 -36.33 -11.44 6.68
CA PRO A 444 -36.15 -10.73 7.94
C PRO A 444 -36.94 -9.40 7.92
N ARG A 445 -37.43 -8.98 9.10
CA ARG A 445 -38.18 -7.72 9.25
C ARG A 445 -37.20 -6.56 9.46
N VAL A 446 -36.62 -6.08 8.38
CA VAL A 446 -35.66 -4.95 8.37
C VAL A 446 -35.87 -4.14 7.09
N ALA A 447 -35.60 -2.85 7.14
CA ALA A 447 -35.55 -2.02 5.92
C ALA A 447 -34.38 -2.49 5.04
N VAL A 448 -34.61 -2.51 3.75
CA VAL A 448 -33.62 -3.00 2.76
C VAL A 448 -33.62 -2.12 1.52
N HIS A 449 -32.49 -2.08 0.81
CA HIS A 449 -32.39 -1.57 -0.57
C HIS A 449 -31.74 -2.61 -1.48
N ASP A 450 -31.92 -2.46 -2.77
CA ASP A 450 -31.36 -3.37 -3.76
C ASP A 450 -29.83 -3.17 -3.88
N LEU A 451 -29.10 -4.28 -4.03
CA LEU A 451 -27.66 -4.23 -4.31
C LEU A 451 -27.43 -4.35 -5.82
N ASP A 452 -27.50 -3.22 -6.51
CA ASP A 452 -27.22 -3.14 -7.93
C ASP A 452 -25.71 -3.12 -8.21
N VAL A 453 -25.22 -4.01 -9.08
CA VAL A 453 -23.81 -4.04 -9.45
C VAL A 453 -23.51 -2.91 -10.44
N PRO A 454 -22.63 -1.96 -10.09
CA PRO A 454 -22.35 -0.79 -10.91
C PRO A 454 -21.44 -1.10 -12.10
N ARG A 455 -21.62 -0.35 -13.19
CA ARG A 455 -20.61 -0.21 -14.24
C ARG A 455 -19.57 0.81 -13.78
N ILE A 456 -18.35 0.36 -13.57
CA ILE A 456 -17.29 1.19 -12.97
C ILE A 456 -16.37 1.74 -14.05
N GLY A 457 -16.29 3.06 -14.16
CA GLY A 457 -15.26 3.77 -14.89
C GLY A 457 -14.07 4.09 -13.96
N TYR A 458 -12.86 3.80 -14.41
CA TYR A 458 -11.66 4.04 -13.63
C TYR A 458 -10.74 5.02 -14.36
N VAL A 459 -10.58 6.21 -13.78
CA VAL A 459 -9.84 7.33 -14.39
C VAL A 459 -8.39 7.32 -13.92
N HIS A 460 -7.46 7.45 -14.88
CA HIS A 460 -6.05 7.67 -14.60
C HIS A 460 -5.52 8.95 -15.26
N SER A 461 -4.35 9.38 -14.84
CA SER A 461 -3.61 10.50 -15.42
C SER A 461 -2.29 10.00 -16.03
N TRP A 462 -1.86 10.59 -17.15
CA TRP A 462 -0.55 10.31 -17.76
C TRP A 462 0.62 10.91 -16.97
N THR A 463 0.35 11.72 -15.97
CA THR A 463 1.39 12.41 -15.19
C THR A 463 1.94 11.58 -14.04
N ARG A 464 1.09 10.78 -13.39
CA ARG A 464 1.47 9.95 -12.23
C ARG A 464 0.57 8.74 -12.12
N MET A 465 1.19 7.56 -11.92
CA MET A 465 0.52 6.25 -11.87
C MET A 465 0.81 5.47 -10.59
N GLN A 466 1.53 6.04 -9.63
CA GLN A 466 2.08 5.29 -8.51
C GLN A 466 1.01 4.78 -7.56
N ASP A 467 0.14 5.66 -7.10
CA ASP A 467 -0.85 5.32 -6.06
C ASP A 467 -2.05 4.57 -6.65
N GLU A 468 -2.51 4.99 -7.82
CA GLU A 468 -3.69 4.41 -8.46
C GLU A 468 -3.53 2.91 -8.75
N GLY A 469 -2.32 2.47 -8.97
CA GLY A 469 -2.04 1.07 -9.23
C GLY A 469 -2.38 0.14 -8.06
N TRP A 470 -2.31 0.61 -6.82
CA TRP A 470 -2.71 -0.16 -5.64
C TRP A 470 -4.23 -0.37 -5.59
N TRP A 471 -5.01 0.60 -6.05
CA TRP A 471 -6.45 0.45 -6.23
C TRP A 471 -6.78 -0.61 -7.27
N ARG A 472 -6.10 -0.57 -8.45
CA ARG A 472 -6.28 -1.59 -9.49
C ARG A 472 -5.87 -2.97 -9.02
N ALA A 473 -4.78 -3.06 -8.25
CA ALA A 473 -4.34 -4.30 -7.64
C ALA A 473 -5.41 -4.90 -6.73
N ALA A 474 -6.04 -4.08 -5.88
CA ALA A 474 -7.14 -4.51 -5.04
C ALA A 474 -8.38 -4.91 -5.85
N PHE A 475 -8.79 -4.11 -6.84
CA PHE A 475 -9.94 -4.44 -7.68
C PHE A 475 -9.74 -5.75 -8.43
N ASP A 476 -8.57 -5.96 -9.04
CA ASP A 476 -8.23 -7.22 -9.71
C ASP A 476 -8.23 -8.41 -8.74
N ALA A 477 -7.65 -8.26 -7.56
CA ALA A 477 -7.55 -9.34 -6.57
C ALA A 477 -8.93 -9.77 -6.03
N TYR A 478 -9.82 -8.80 -5.81
CA TYR A 478 -11.16 -9.05 -5.29
C TYR A 478 -12.22 -9.23 -6.39
N GLY A 479 -11.80 -9.23 -7.67
CA GLY A 479 -12.68 -9.52 -8.81
C GLY A 479 -13.72 -8.44 -9.10
N ILE A 480 -13.38 -7.18 -8.82
CA ILE A 480 -14.21 -6.00 -9.09
C ILE A 480 -13.93 -5.53 -10.52
N PRO A 481 -14.85 -5.63 -11.46
CA PRO A 481 -14.63 -5.22 -12.84
C PRO A 481 -14.65 -3.71 -13.01
N TYR A 482 -13.80 -3.17 -13.87
CA TYR A 482 -13.74 -1.74 -14.20
C TYR A 482 -13.29 -1.50 -15.63
N ILE A 483 -13.63 -0.34 -16.18
CA ILE A 483 -13.14 0.14 -17.47
C ILE A 483 -12.11 1.23 -17.19
N TYR A 484 -10.85 0.94 -17.53
CA TYR A 484 -9.70 1.80 -17.29
C TYR A 484 -9.50 2.77 -18.44
N PHE A 485 -9.42 4.08 -18.17
CA PHE A 485 -9.24 5.10 -19.21
C PHE A 485 -8.58 6.39 -18.70
N ALA A 486 -7.88 7.07 -19.59
CA ALA A 486 -7.21 8.33 -19.28
C ALA A 486 -8.21 9.49 -19.09
N HIS A 487 -7.88 10.42 -18.20
CA HIS A 487 -8.70 11.58 -17.85
C HIS A 487 -9.08 12.45 -19.05
N GLN A 488 -8.33 12.44 -20.14
CA GLN A 488 -8.68 13.16 -21.37
C GLN A 488 -10.00 12.67 -21.99
N LYS A 489 -10.35 11.39 -21.81
CA LYS A 489 -11.59 10.81 -22.35
C LYS A 489 -12.85 11.33 -21.64
N LEU A 490 -12.73 11.98 -20.50
CA LEU A 490 -13.85 12.63 -19.83
C LEU A 490 -14.53 13.68 -20.69
N LYS A 491 -13.78 14.34 -21.61
CA LYS A 491 -14.30 15.32 -22.57
C LYS A 491 -15.29 14.73 -23.60
N GLU A 492 -15.24 13.43 -23.80
CA GLU A 492 -16.15 12.77 -24.76
C GLU A 492 -17.62 12.82 -24.29
N GLY A 493 -17.86 13.09 -23.01
CA GLY A 493 -19.17 13.23 -22.43
C GLY A 493 -19.99 11.93 -22.37
N ASP A 494 -21.29 12.08 -22.15
CA ASP A 494 -22.25 10.98 -22.01
C ASP A 494 -21.82 9.93 -20.97
N LEU A 495 -21.15 10.39 -19.89
CA LEU A 495 -20.55 9.51 -18.90
C LEU A 495 -21.59 8.65 -18.18
N ARG A 496 -22.78 9.21 -17.90
CA ARG A 496 -23.84 8.47 -17.18
C ARG A 496 -24.43 7.31 -17.98
N THR A 497 -24.36 7.37 -19.31
CA THR A 497 -24.80 6.24 -20.16
C THR A 497 -23.79 5.09 -20.15
N LYS A 498 -22.53 5.38 -19.86
CA LYS A 498 -21.41 4.44 -19.85
C LYS A 498 -21.16 3.85 -18.45
N TYR A 499 -21.30 4.67 -17.41
CA TYR A 499 -20.86 4.35 -16.04
C TYR A 499 -21.93 4.69 -15.02
N ASP A 500 -21.95 3.96 -13.93
CA ASP A 500 -22.74 4.21 -12.73
C ASP A 500 -21.87 4.81 -11.62
N VAL A 501 -20.62 4.32 -11.52
CA VAL A 501 -19.60 4.84 -10.64
C VAL A 501 -18.37 5.23 -11.46
N ILE A 502 -17.79 6.39 -11.16
CA ILE A 502 -16.46 6.76 -11.64
C ILE A 502 -15.51 6.85 -10.44
N VAL A 503 -14.40 6.13 -10.53
CA VAL A 503 -13.32 6.15 -9.54
C VAL A 503 -12.18 6.99 -10.09
N PHE A 504 -11.77 8.03 -9.35
CA PHE A 504 -10.64 8.88 -9.68
C PHE A 504 -9.71 8.99 -8.47
N PRO A 505 -8.80 8.00 -8.29
CA PRO A 505 -7.92 7.96 -7.13
C PRO A 505 -6.82 9.01 -7.19
N ASN A 506 -5.96 9.05 -6.17
CA ASN A 506 -4.88 10.01 -6.07
C ASN A 506 -3.94 9.96 -7.28
N VAL A 507 -3.79 11.10 -7.93
CA VAL A 507 -2.81 11.30 -9.02
C VAL A 507 -1.71 12.32 -8.66
N GLY A 508 -1.78 12.87 -7.44
CA GLY A 508 -0.85 13.90 -6.98
C GLY A 508 -0.98 15.22 -7.75
N GLY A 509 -0.04 16.12 -7.49
CA GLY A 509 -0.02 17.45 -8.12
C GLY A 509 -1.13 18.39 -7.61
N THR A 510 -1.16 19.59 -8.16
CA THR A 510 -2.21 20.58 -7.88
C THR A 510 -3.48 20.28 -8.67
N THR A 511 -4.62 20.80 -8.23
CA THR A 511 -5.90 20.67 -8.96
C THR A 511 -5.81 21.21 -10.39
N SER A 512 -5.05 22.28 -10.60
CA SER A 512 -4.76 22.79 -11.95
C SER A 512 -3.99 21.78 -12.80
N SER A 513 -2.99 21.11 -12.24
CA SER A 513 -2.23 20.07 -12.98
C SER A 513 -3.06 18.82 -13.27
N GLN A 514 -4.02 18.49 -12.42
CA GLN A 514 -4.95 17.36 -12.64
C GLN A 514 -5.89 17.66 -13.83
N VAL A 515 -6.35 18.91 -13.96
CA VAL A 515 -7.21 19.34 -15.07
C VAL A 515 -6.41 19.49 -16.36
N ASN A 516 -5.24 20.12 -16.30
CA ASN A 516 -4.46 20.45 -17.50
C ASN A 516 -3.56 19.31 -17.99
N GLY A 517 -3.19 18.36 -17.12
CA GLY A 517 -2.34 17.21 -17.48
C GLY A 517 -0.92 17.60 -17.90
N LEU A 518 -0.34 16.84 -18.82
CA LEU A 518 0.98 17.10 -19.37
C LEU A 518 0.97 18.36 -20.23
N ALA A 519 1.99 19.20 -20.08
CA ALA A 519 2.11 20.44 -20.84
C ALA A 519 2.10 20.18 -22.37
N VAL A 520 1.36 21.01 -23.09
CA VAL A 520 1.35 20.99 -24.55
C VAL A 520 2.47 21.91 -25.04
N SER A 521 3.65 21.37 -25.30
CA SER A 521 4.75 22.09 -25.91
C SER A 521 5.17 21.41 -27.22
N GLY A 522 5.63 22.22 -28.18
CA GLY A 522 5.92 21.76 -29.56
C GLY A 522 4.66 21.43 -30.37
N SER A 523 4.85 21.25 -31.68
CA SER A 523 3.75 20.95 -32.61
C SER A 523 3.44 19.46 -32.76
N ALA A 524 4.42 18.58 -32.48
CA ALA A 524 4.26 17.15 -32.66
C ALA A 524 3.49 16.52 -31.48
N PRO A 525 2.51 15.63 -31.74
CA PRO A 525 1.83 14.89 -30.69
C PRO A 525 2.79 14.00 -29.92
N LEU A 526 2.40 13.61 -28.72
CA LEU A 526 3.16 12.72 -27.83
C LEU A 526 2.42 11.38 -27.69
N PRO A 527 2.61 10.44 -28.62
CA PRO A 527 1.88 9.20 -28.62
C PRO A 527 2.39 8.25 -27.52
N TYR A 528 1.47 7.60 -26.83
CA TYR A 528 1.75 6.46 -25.94
C TYR A 528 1.04 5.23 -26.50
N LYS A 529 1.67 4.57 -27.44
CA LYS A 529 1.09 3.42 -28.13
C LYS A 529 2.17 2.49 -28.68
N ARG A 530 1.81 1.24 -28.92
CA ARG A 530 2.69 0.27 -29.55
C ARG A 530 2.95 0.64 -31.00
N THR A 531 4.24 0.79 -31.34
CA THR A 531 4.72 1.05 -32.71
C THR A 531 6.01 0.26 -32.94
N ALA A 532 6.55 0.28 -34.14
CA ALA A 532 7.87 -0.28 -34.42
C ALA A 532 9.01 0.38 -33.59
N GLN A 533 8.80 1.63 -33.15
CA GLN A 533 9.77 2.38 -32.33
C GLN A 533 9.54 2.23 -30.82
N THR A 534 8.34 1.85 -30.41
CA THR A 534 7.92 1.70 -29.02
C THR A 534 7.12 0.38 -28.85
N PRO A 535 7.77 -0.78 -29.09
CA PRO A 535 7.07 -2.07 -29.14
C PRO A 535 6.49 -2.52 -27.78
N ASN A 536 7.00 -1.98 -26.66
CA ASN A 536 6.64 -2.39 -25.32
C ASN A 536 5.61 -1.47 -24.64
N LEU A 537 5.26 -0.32 -25.28
CA LEU A 537 4.24 0.58 -24.72
C LEU A 537 2.82 0.07 -24.93
N SER A 538 1.85 0.68 -24.24
CA SER A 538 0.41 0.41 -24.43
C SER A 538 -0.09 -0.95 -23.96
N SER A 539 0.45 -1.44 -22.83
CA SER A 539 -0.05 -2.68 -22.23
C SER A 539 -1.35 -2.51 -21.43
N LEU A 540 -1.66 -1.31 -20.95
CA LEU A 540 -2.82 -1.00 -20.11
C LEU A 540 -3.76 0.01 -20.78
N ASP A 541 -3.23 1.11 -21.30
CA ASP A 541 -3.97 2.11 -22.06
C ASP A 541 -3.09 2.68 -23.19
N SER A 542 -3.71 3.35 -24.14
CA SER A 542 -3.05 3.93 -25.30
C SER A 542 -3.67 5.26 -25.71
N SER A 543 -2.82 6.16 -26.25
CA SER A 543 -3.27 7.45 -26.77
C SER A 543 -2.40 7.88 -27.95
N ASP A 544 -2.99 8.57 -28.90
CA ASP A 544 -2.25 9.25 -29.98
C ASP A 544 -1.54 10.51 -29.49
N ASP A 545 -2.04 11.12 -28.42
CA ASP A 545 -1.40 12.25 -27.74
C ASP A 545 -1.75 12.26 -26.25
N ILE A 546 -0.75 12.05 -25.39
CA ILE A 546 -0.92 12.07 -23.94
C ILE A 546 -0.78 13.48 -23.32
N ARG A 547 -0.51 14.50 -24.12
CA ARG A 547 -0.42 15.89 -23.66
C ARG A 547 -1.81 16.46 -23.39
N GLY A 548 -1.88 17.44 -22.51
CA GLY A 548 -3.13 17.99 -22.01
C GLY A 548 -3.81 17.03 -21.01
N GLY A 549 -4.90 17.48 -20.46
CA GLY A 549 -5.68 16.73 -19.47
C GLY A 549 -7.16 16.69 -19.81
N MET A 550 -8.01 16.52 -18.78
CA MET A 550 -9.45 16.56 -18.96
C MET A 550 -9.98 17.93 -19.37
N GLY A 551 -9.25 19.02 -19.08
CA GLY A 551 -9.69 20.39 -19.33
C GLY A 551 -10.92 20.79 -18.52
N PRO A 552 -11.37 22.04 -18.64
CA PRO A 552 -12.62 22.49 -18.04
C PRO A 552 -13.83 21.68 -18.54
N GLU A 553 -13.80 21.24 -19.79
CA GLU A 553 -14.86 20.45 -20.40
C GLU A 553 -15.03 19.08 -19.74
N GLY A 554 -13.94 18.36 -19.50
CA GLY A 554 -13.97 17.09 -18.79
C GLY A 554 -14.41 17.21 -17.33
N LEU A 555 -14.01 18.30 -16.68
CA LEU A 555 -14.46 18.61 -15.32
C LEU A 555 -15.98 18.90 -15.28
N GLN A 556 -16.52 19.62 -16.28
CA GLN A 556 -17.96 19.86 -16.40
C GLN A 556 -18.72 18.57 -16.68
N GLU A 557 -18.20 17.67 -17.51
CA GLU A 557 -18.82 16.36 -17.76
C GLU A 557 -18.79 15.47 -16.52
N LEU A 558 -17.75 15.50 -15.68
CA LEU A 558 -17.78 14.84 -14.37
C LEU A 558 -18.87 15.38 -13.46
N ALA A 559 -19.00 16.71 -13.36
CA ALA A 559 -20.04 17.33 -12.57
C ALA A 559 -21.46 17.00 -13.09
N LYS A 560 -21.64 16.96 -14.41
CA LYS A 560 -22.87 16.55 -15.07
C LYS A 560 -23.21 15.09 -14.79
N PHE A 561 -22.22 14.20 -14.86
CA PHE A 561 -22.35 12.78 -14.53
C PHE A 561 -22.94 12.57 -13.13
N VAL A 562 -22.38 13.27 -12.14
CA VAL A 562 -22.91 13.18 -10.76
C VAL A 562 -24.33 13.74 -10.67
N ARG A 563 -24.59 14.93 -11.23
CA ARG A 563 -25.92 15.52 -11.20
C ARG A 563 -26.99 14.65 -11.85
N GLN A 564 -26.62 13.75 -12.76
CA GLN A 564 -27.48 12.78 -13.42
C GLN A 564 -27.62 11.45 -12.68
N GLY A 565 -27.17 11.36 -11.43
CA GLY A 565 -27.30 10.16 -10.59
C GLY A 565 -26.11 9.21 -10.64
N GLY A 566 -24.93 9.66 -11.08
CA GLY A 566 -23.70 8.90 -10.98
C GLY A 566 -23.00 9.14 -9.64
N THR A 567 -22.21 8.18 -9.18
CA THR A 567 -21.36 8.32 -7.98
C THR A 567 -19.90 8.52 -8.39
N LEU A 568 -19.34 9.65 -8.02
CA LEU A 568 -17.92 9.97 -8.23
C LEU A 568 -17.14 9.74 -6.94
N LEU A 569 -16.14 8.86 -6.98
CA LEU A 569 -15.30 8.51 -5.87
C LEU A 569 -13.92 9.11 -6.08
N THR A 570 -13.47 9.97 -5.15
CA THR A 570 -12.19 10.68 -5.20
C THR A 570 -11.36 10.38 -3.96
N GLU A 571 -10.02 10.41 -4.10
CA GLU A 571 -9.11 10.07 -3.00
C GLU A 571 -7.85 10.92 -3.05
N GLY A 572 -7.37 11.32 -1.88
CA GLY A 572 -6.13 12.09 -1.79
C GLY A 572 -6.23 13.40 -2.57
N SER A 573 -5.29 13.67 -3.46
CA SER A 573 -5.25 14.92 -4.22
C SER A 573 -6.49 15.18 -5.08
N THR A 574 -7.17 14.14 -5.55
CA THR A 574 -8.40 14.31 -6.34
C THR A 574 -9.62 14.66 -5.49
N ALA A 575 -9.58 14.40 -4.18
CA ALA A 575 -10.63 14.86 -3.26
C ALA A 575 -10.71 16.40 -3.16
N SER A 576 -9.64 17.11 -3.52
CA SER A 576 -9.65 18.57 -3.61
C SER A 576 -10.24 19.10 -4.92
N LEU A 577 -10.45 18.25 -5.93
CA LEU A 577 -10.72 18.69 -7.30
C LEU A 577 -12.03 19.47 -7.42
N LEU A 578 -13.15 18.87 -7.03
CA LEU A 578 -14.46 19.50 -7.16
C LEU A 578 -14.66 20.69 -6.20
N PRO A 579 -14.21 20.60 -4.93
CA PRO A 579 -14.22 21.75 -4.02
C PRO A 579 -13.43 22.95 -4.55
N ALA A 580 -12.22 22.73 -5.09
CA ALA A 580 -11.37 23.82 -5.60
C ALA A 580 -11.98 24.60 -6.77
N TYR A 581 -12.84 23.94 -7.55
CA TYR A 581 -13.56 24.60 -8.66
C TYR A 581 -14.99 25.02 -8.31
N GLY A 582 -15.37 24.96 -7.02
CA GLY A 582 -16.68 25.39 -6.53
C GLY A 582 -17.85 24.56 -7.07
N ILE A 583 -17.60 23.29 -7.46
CA ILE A 583 -18.65 22.38 -7.96
C ILE A 583 -19.41 21.77 -6.78
N THR A 584 -18.70 21.40 -5.71
CA THR A 584 -19.27 21.05 -4.41
C THR A 584 -19.28 22.27 -3.49
N THR A 585 -20.26 22.37 -2.60
CA THR A 585 -20.43 23.52 -1.70
C THR A 585 -20.32 23.07 -0.24
N GLY A 586 -19.88 23.99 0.63
CA GLY A 586 -19.72 23.69 2.05
C GLY A 586 -18.53 22.79 2.40
N ILE A 587 -17.66 22.49 1.44
CA ILE A 587 -16.44 21.71 1.67
C ILE A 587 -15.22 22.56 1.29
N LEU A 588 -14.33 22.77 2.25
CA LEU A 588 -13.03 23.38 2.03
C LEU A 588 -11.95 22.28 2.10
N ALA A 589 -11.14 22.17 1.05
CA ALA A 589 -9.99 21.28 1.00
C ALA A 589 -8.70 22.11 1.09
N GLU A 590 -7.92 21.90 2.14
CA GLU A 590 -6.64 22.58 2.37
C GLU A 590 -5.50 21.58 2.19
N GLU A 591 -4.43 22.00 1.51
CA GLU A 591 -3.21 21.20 1.43
C GLU A 591 -2.58 21.10 2.83
N PRO A 592 -2.26 19.88 3.33
CA PRO A 592 -1.52 19.73 4.56
C PRO A 592 -0.11 20.26 4.39
N ALA A 593 0.45 20.90 5.41
CA ALA A 593 1.90 21.13 5.40
C ALA A 593 2.60 19.76 5.38
N ALA A 594 3.53 19.57 4.43
CA ALA A 594 4.23 18.30 4.18
C ALA A 594 4.98 17.74 5.41
N GLU A 595 5.14 18.56 6.45
CA GLU A 595 5.89 18.26 7.69
C GLU A 595 5.00 17.74 8.81
N GLN A 596 3.65 17.75 8.66
CA GLN A 596 2.75 17.44 9.77
C GLN A 596 2.56 15.94 9.99
N VAL A 597 2.31 15.19 8.91
CA VAL A 597 2.16 13.74 8.95
C VAL A 597 2.94 13.15 7.79
N HIS A 598 3.84 12.25 8.08
CA HIS A 598 4.62 11.56 7.08
C HIS A 598 4.36 10.06 7.18
N GLY A 599 3.29 9.60 6.49
CA GLY A 599 2.87 8.22 6.46
C GLY A 599 2.66 7.64 7.87
N ALA A 600 1.51 7.90 8.49
CA ALA A 600 1.19 7.43 9.83
C ALA A 600 -0.21 6.78 9.87
N ILE A 601 -0.43 5.98 10.90
CA ILE A 601 -1.74 5.42 11.20
C ILE A 601 -2.44 6.33 12.19
N LEU A 602 -3.57 6.86 11.77
CA LEU A 602 -4.41 7.75 12.57
C LEU A 602 -5.72 7.06 12.97
N ARG A 603 -6.37 7.59 13.99
CA ARG A 603 -7.70 7.16 14.44
C ARG A 603 -8.77 7.85 13.61
N GLY A 604 -9.47 7.12 12.75
CA GLY A 604 -10.69 7.57 12.10
C GLY A 604 -11.91 7.24 12.96
N VAL A 605 -12.66 8.24 13.38
CA VAL A 605 -13.89 8.07 14.18
C VAL A 605 -15.08 8.11 13.23
N PHE A 606 -15.93 7.11 13.26
CA PHE A 606 -17.20 7.12 12.51
C PHE A 606 -18.12 8.20 13.10
N ALA A 607 -18.32 9.27 12.34
CA ALA A 607 -19.23 10.35 12.71
C ALA A 607 -20.68 9.98 12.39
N ASP A 608 -20.88 9.15 11.37
CA ASP A 608 -22.18 8.61 11.00
C ASP A 608 -22.06 7.12 10.61
N ARG A 609 -22.55 6.26 11.49
CA ARG A 609 -22.56 4.80 11.31
C ARG A 609 -23.80 4.30 10.57
N THR A 610 -24.77 5.17 10.30
CA THR A 610 -25.95 4.82 9.50
C THR A 610 -25.67 4.94 7.99
N SER A 611 -24.55 5.58 7.61
CA SER A 611 -24.10 5.63 6.23
C SER A 611 -23.76 4.25 5.69
N PRO A 612 -24.25 3.89 4.50
CA PRO A 612 -23.87 2.63 3.85
C PRO A 612 -22.37 2.40 3.73
N ILE A 613 -21.57 3.46 3.63
CA ILE A 613 -20.09 3.38 3.62
C ILE A 613 -19.54 2.74 4.91
N ALA A 614 -20.26 2.89 6.04
CA ALA A 614 -19.86 2.37 7.34
C ALA A 614 -20.45 0.99 7.67
N TYR A 615 -21.19 0.36 6.78
CA TYR A 615 -21.82 -0.94 7.03
C TYR A 615 -20.79 -2.03 7.34
N GLY A 616 -21.19 -3.01 8.13
CA GLY A 616 -20.35 -4.11 8.59
C GLY A 616 -19.37 -3.76 9.72
N TYR A 617 -18.96 -2.50 9.88
CA TYR A 617 -18.10 -2.11 10.99
C TYR A 617 -18.88 -2.07 12.31
N ASP A 618 -18.33 -2.68 13.35
CA ASP A 618 -18.94 -2.72 14.69
C ASP A 618 -18.30 -1.77 15.71
N ARG A 619 -17.16 -1.17 15.32
CA ARG A 619 -16.39 -0.25 16.16
C ARG A 619 -16.84 1.20 15.95
N VAL A 620 -16.53 2.04 16.91
CA VAL A 620 -16.74 3.50 16.83
C VAL A 620 -15.62 4.20 16.07
N ASP A 621 -14.47 3.53 15.92
CA ASP A 621 -13.28 4.03 15.26
C ASP A 621 -12.64 2.95 14.38
N LEU A 622 -11.81 3.38 13.45
CA LEU A 622 -11.01 2.52 12.57
C LEU A 622 -9.59 3.12 12.45
N PRO A 623 -8.53 2.31 12.58
CA PRO A 623 -7.20 2.73 12.20
C PRO A 623 -7.13 2.98 10.69
N VAL A 624 -6.72 4.18 10.29
CA VAL A 624 -6.62 4.58 8.90
C VAL A 624 -5.23 5.11 8.55
N TYR A 625 -4.77 4.85 7.35
CA TYR A 625 -3.49 5.36 6.89
C TYR A 625 -3.67 6.75 6.26
N PHE A 626 -2.81 7.69 6.69
CA PHE A 626 -2.83 9.08 6.26
C PHE A 626 -1.45 9.51 5.75
N ASN A 627 -1.39 10.01 4.53
CA ASN A 627 -0.15 10.51 3.93
C ASN A 627 -0.46 11.46 2.77
N HIS A 628 -0.05 12.71 2.88
CA HIS A 628 -0.21 13.74 1.83
C HIS A 628 -1.63 13.81 1.24
N THR A 629 -2.65 13.75 2.10
CA THR A 629 -4.06 13.93 1.73
C THR A 629 -4.54 15.31 2.14
N PRO A 630 -5.54 15.90 1.47
CA PRO A 630 -6.08 17.20 1.86
C PRO A 630 -6.72 17.13 3.25
N LEU A 631 -6.72 18.27 3.95
CA LEU A 631 -7.48 18.48 5.17
C LEU A 631 -8.87 19.00 4.79
N LEU A 632 -9.90 18.19 5.01
CA LEU A 632 -11.27 18.57 4.69
C LEU A 632 -11.96 19.22 5.89
N THR A 633 -12.50 20.42 5.68
CA THR A 633 -13.43 21.10 6.59
C THR A 633 -14.81 21.13 5.95
N VAL A 634 -15.79 20.67 6.69
CA VAL A 634 -17.18 20.63 6.21
C VAL A 634 -18.01 21.63 7.00
N ASP A 635 -18.66 22.58 6.30
CA ASP A 635 -19.68 23.46 6.87
C ASP A 635 -21.03 22.76 6.77
N SER A 636 -21.57 22.38 7.90
CA SER A 636 -22.88 21.73 7.98
C SER A 636 -24.07 22.70 7.86
N ARG A 637 -23.79 24.00 7.77
CA ARG A 637 -24.87 25.02 7.60
C ARG A 637 -25.26 25.09 6.12
N PRO A 638 -26.54 24.90 5.78
CA PRO A 638 -26.97 25.02 4.40
C PRO A 638 -26.88 26.47 3.93
N GLU A 639 -26.35 26.71 2.74
CA GLU A 639 -26.39 28.04 2.09
C GLU A 639 -27.82 28.47 1.76
N ARG A 640 -28.72 27.52 1.58
CA ARG A 640 -30.16 27.73 1.35
C ARG A 640 -30.96 26.70 2.13
N GLU A 641 -32.10 27.12 2.65
CA GLU A 641 -33.09 26.22 3.27
C GLU A 641 -33.54 25.14 2.26
N GLY A 642 -33.40 23.87 2.65
CA GLY A 642 -33.72 22.71 1.79
C GLY A 642 -32.60 22.23 0.87
N ALA A 643 -31.40 22.81 0.90
CA ALA A 643 -30.22 22.26 0.20
C ALA A 643 -29.74 20.97 0.88
N ALA A 644 -29.38 19.97 0.07
CA ALA A 644 -28.69 18.78 0.57
C ALA A 644 -27.38 19.18 1.26
N ARG A 645 -27.03 18.46 2.32
CA ARG A 645 -25.84 18.74 3.14
C ARG A 645 -24.78 17.67 2.91
N PRO A 646 -23.49 18.04 2.95
CA PRO A 646 -22.42 17.07 3.04
C PRO A 646 -22.57 16.20 4.29
N ARG A 647 -22.49 14.90 4.12
CA ARG A 647 -22.54 13.90 5.19
C ARG A 647 -21.13 13.50 5.58
N VAL A 648 -20.68 13.86 6.78
CA VAL A 648 -19.38 13.41 7.28
C VAL A 648 -19.55 12.00 7.83
N VAL A 649 -19.00 11.01 7.12
CA VAL A 649 -19.05 9.60 7.53
C VAL A 649 -17.96 9.30 8.55
N MET A 650 -16.76 9.82 8.34
CA MET A 650 -15.61 9.62 9.22
C MET A 650 -14.83 10.92 9.42
N ARG A 651 -14.30 11.12 10.60
CA ARG A 651 -13.44 12.27 10.93
C ARG A 651 -12.34 11.89 11.91
N LEU A 652 -11.34 12.75 12.05
CA LEU A 652 -10.34 12.66 13.10
C LEU A 652 -10.91 13.06 14.47
N PRO A 653 -10.34 12.57 15.60
CA PRO A 653 -10.72 12.99 16.93
C PRO A 653 -10.61 14.50 17.13
N SER A 654 -11.39 15.03 18.05
CA SER A 654 -11.29 16.44 18.48
C SER A 654 -10.09 16.71 19.39
N ASP A 655 -9.70 15.70 20.19
CA ASP A 655 -8.48 15.77 21.01
C ASP A 655 -7.26 15.40 20.15
N PRO A 656 -6.26 16.30 20.02
CA PRO A 656 -5.03 16.01 19.28
C PRO A 656 -4.26 14.79 19.80
N GLY A 657 -4.35 14.52 21.12
CA GLY A 657 -3.66 13.38 21.75
C GLY A 657 -4.22 12.02 21.36
N ASP A 658 -5.46 11.98 20.87
CA ASP A 658 -6.13 10.72 20.45
C ASP A 658 -5.95 10.40 18.97
N ILE A 659 -5.31 11.27 18.18
CA ILE A 659 -5.24 11.14 16.73
C ILE A 659 -4.25 10.06 16.30
N LEU A 660 -3.03 10.07 16.83
CA LEU A 660 -1.95 9.16 16.40
C LEU A 660 -2.09 7.80 17.03
N LEU A 661 -2.12 6.75 16.20
CA LEU A 661 -2.10 5.35 16.65
C LEU A 661 -0.74 4.70 16.45
N SER A 662 -0.02 5.05 15.35
CA SER A 662 1.30 4.50 15.07
C SER A 662 2.04 5.39 14.06
N GLY A 663 3.31 5.67 14.32
CA GLY A 663 4.17 6.49 13.46
C GLY A 663 4.60 7.80 14.11
N GLY A 664 4.59 8.89 13.34
CA GLY A 664 4.94 10.24 13.79
C GLY A 664 3.91 11.28 13.38
N LEU A 665 3.62 12.20 14.28
CA LEU A 665 2.73 13.33 14.08
C LEU A 665 3.35 14.60 14.71
N ALA A 666 3.57 15.63 13.89
CA ALA A 666 4.22 16.86 14.36
C ALA A 666 3.22 17.88 14.95
N ASP A 667 2.01 18.00 14.37
CA ASP A 667 1.00 18.96 14.83
C ASP A 667 -0.42 18.37 14.72
N GLY A 668 -0.89 17.81 15.83
CA GLY A 668 -2.23 17.22 15.90
C GLY A 668 -3.36 18.28 15.91
N LEU A 669 -3.10 19.52 16.32
CA LEU A 669 -4.15 20.55 16.41
C LEU A 669 -4.77 20.87 15.05
N ARG A 670 -3.95 20.96 14.01
CA ARG A 670 -4.46 21.24 12.64
C ARG A 670 -5.27 20.10 12.04
N LEU A 671 -5.07 18.88 12.54
CA LEU A 671 -5.81 17.70 12.13
C LEU A 671 -7.09 17.48 12.93
N SER A 672 -7.21 18.07 14.12
CA SER A 672 -8.36 17.86 15.01
C SER A 672 -9.69 18.10 14.31
N SER A 673 -10.61 17.14 14.43
CA SER A 673 -11.97 17.16 13.86
C SER A 673 -12.07 17.26 12.34
N ARG A 674 -10.95 17.16 11.59
CA ARG A 674 -10.98 17.17 10.12
C ARG A 674 -11.71 15.95 9.60
N ALA A 675 -12.51 16.14 8.55
CA ALA A 675 -13.23 15.05 7.92
C ALA A 675 -12.27 14.16 7.09
N LEU A 676 -12.47 12.85 7.18
CA LEU A 676 -11.70 11.82 6.45
C LEU A 676 -12.48 11.20 5.31
N VAL A 677 -13.80 11.01 5.51
CA VAL A 677 -14.71 10.50 4.48
C VAL A 677 -15.95 11.37 4.49
N VAL A 678 -16.25 11.95 3.34
CA VAL A 678 -17.41 12.82 3.14
C VAL A 678 -18.21 12.32 1.96
N ASP A 679 -19.52 12.22 2.13
CA ASP A 679 -20.50 11.99 1.07
C ASP A 679 -21.22 13.32 0.79
N GLU A 680 -21.02 13.88 -0.39
CA GLU A 680 -21.63 15.13 -0.85
C GLU A 680 -22.69 14.85 -1.89
N PRO A 681 -23.98 14.97 -1.57
CA PRO A 681 -25.04 14.88 -2.56
C PRO A 681 -24.92 16.02 -3.58
N LEU A 682 -24.95 15.69 -4.89
CA LEU A 682 -24.88 16.66 -5.97
C LEU A 682 -25.89 16.31 -7.07
N GLY A 683 -27.01 17.02 -7.12
CA GLY A 683 -28.14 16.65 -8.00
C GLY A 683 -28.79 15.36 -7.54
N SER A 684 -28.82 14.34 -8.39
CA SER A 684 -29.36 13.01 -8.06
C SER A 684 -28.27 11.99 -7.71
N GLY A 685 -27.01 12.39 -7.68
CA GLY A 685 -25.87 11.51 -7.41
C GLY A 685 -25.00 12.02 -6.24
N HIS A 686 -23.83 11.42 -6.08
CA HIS A 686 -22.96 11.62 -4.94
C HIS A 686 -21.51 11.86 -5.35
N VAL A 687 -20.81 12.73 -4.62
CA VAL A 687 -19.35 12.87 -4.66
C VAL A 687 -18.81 12.36 -3.34
N LEU A 688 -18.01 11.31 -3.39
CA LEU A 688 -17.33 10.74 -2.23
C LEU A 688 -15.90 11.26 -2.17
N LEU A 689 -15.54 11.90 -1.05
CA LEU A 689 -14.21 12.47 -0.84
C LEU A 689 -13.50 11.69 0.26
N TYR A 690 -12.42 10.98 -0.11
CA TYR A 690 -11.58 10.25 0.83
C TYR A 690 -10.29 11.04 1.11
N ALA A 691 -10.19 11.64 2.28
CA ALA A 691 -8.99 12.29 2.81
C ALA A 691 -8.15 11.30 3.65
N LEU A 692 -8.03 10.10 3.17
CA LEU A 692 -7.21 9.00 3.69
C LEU A 692 -6.77 8.13 2.50
N ARG A 693 -5.90 7.13 2.74
CA ARG A 693 -5.43 6.21 1.69
C ARG A 693 -6.00 4.82 1.93
N PRO A 694 -7.20 4.49 1.42
CA PRO A 694 -7.83 3.20 1.68
C PRO A 694 -7.08 2.02 1.08
N PHE A 695 -6.44 2.20 -0.09
CA PHE A 695 -5.64 1.16 -0.74
C PHE A 695 -4.15 1.58 -0.78
N TRP A 696 -3.45 1.44 0.34
CA TRP A 696 -2.04 1.79 0.43
C TRP A 696 -1.13 0.57 0.46
N ARG A 697 -0.33 0.38 -0.60
CA ARG A 697 0.78 -0.58 -0.65
C ARG A 697 0.41 -1.98 -0.18
N TRP A 698 -0.83 -2.43 -0.47
CA TRP A 698 -1.36 -3.72 -0.02
C TRP A 698 -1.35 -3.94 1.51
N GLN A 699 -1.42 -2.87 2.28
CA GLN A 699 -1.33 -2.93 3.74
C GLN A 699 -2.66 -2.64 4.44
N THR A 700 -3.50 -1.78 3.87
CA THR A 700 -4.64 -1.12 4.52
C THR A 700 -5.96 -1.87 4.38
N HIS A 701 -5.94 -3.21 4.45
CA HIS A 701 -7.14 -4.05 4.22
C HIS A 701 -8.30 -3.72 5.18
N GLY A 702 -8.00 -3.16 6.37
CA GLY A 702 -9.02 -2.69 7.29
C GLY A 702 -9.90 -1.56 6.72
N ALA A 703 -9.34 -0.75 5.80
CA ALA A 703 -10.04 0.37 5.17
C ALA A 703 -10.66 0.02 3.80
N TYR A 704 -10.36 -1.16 3.21
CA TYR A 704 -10.92 -1.57 1.91
C TYR A 704 -12.45 -1.56 1.90
N PRO A 705 -13.14 -2.05 2.94
CA PRO A 705 -14.60 -2.05 2.95
C PRO A 705 -15.23 -0.65 2.90
N LEU A 706 -14.54 0.43 3.31
CA LEU A 706 -15.04 1.80 3.14
C LEU A 706 -15.30 2.13 1.65
N VAL A 707 -14.44 1.63 0.76
CA VAL A 707 -14.60 1.83 -0.68
C VAL A 707 -15.51 0.76 -1.29
N PHE A 708 -15.36 -0.50 -0.88
CA PHE A 708 -16.19 -1.58 -1.41
C PHE A 708 -17.67 -1.36 -1.09
N ASN A 709 -17.99 -0.88 0.11
CA ASN A 709 -19.34 -0.47 0.48
C ASN A 709 -19.85 0.68 -0.41
N ALA A 710 -19.01 1.68 -0.68
CA ALA A 710 -19.38 2.76 -1.60
C ALA A 710 -19.71 2.25 -3.02
N LEU A 711 -19.05 1.17 -3.47
CA LEU A 711 -19.36 0.53 -4.75
C LEU A 711 -20.62 -0.33 -4.69
N LEU A 712 -20.84 -1.05 -3.57
CA LEU A 712 -22.00 -1.94 -3.40
C LEU A 712 -23.30 -1.17 -3.23
N HIS A 713 -23.25 0.01 -2.58
CA HIS A 713 -24.41 0.84 -2.25
C HIS A 713 -24.44 2.16 -3.03
N TRP A 714 -23.85 2.19 -4.22
CA TRP A 714 -23.56 3.40 -4.99
C TRP A 714 -24.78 4.29 -5.29
N ASN A 715 -25.97 3.70 -5.41
CA ASN A 715 -27.24 4.39 -5.71
C ASN A 715 -28.15 4.57 -4.47
N ASP A 716 -27.71 4.07 -3.30
CA ASP A 716 -28.46 4.10 -2.04
C ASP A 716 -27.68 4.73 -0.90
N LEU A 717 -26.70 5.59 -1.21
CA LEU A 717 -25.87 6.28 -0.21
C LEU A 717 -26.66 7.19 0.74
N GLY A 718 -27.87 7.60 0.33
CA GLY A 718 -28.84 8.31 1.18
C GLY A 718 -29.54 7.44 2.21
N ALA A 719 -29.41 6.13 2.18
CA ALA A 719 -30.04 5.25 3.16
C ALA A 719 -29.55 5.57 4.59
N GLY A 720 -30.48 5.48 5.55
CA GLY A 720 -30.22 5.79 6.95
C GLY A 720 -30.17 7.29 7.30
N GLN A 721 -30.53 8.20 6.34
CA GLN A 721 -30.70 9.63 6.62
C GLN A 721 -32.07 9.95 7.19
#